data_2339018c8d4b4a843bfedb96a93d3c80
#
_entry.id   2339018c8d4b4a843bfedb96a93d3c80
#
_cell.length_a   1.000
_cell.length_b   1.000
_cell.length_c   1.000
_cell.angle_alpha   90.00
_cell.angle_beta   90.00
_cell.angle_gamma   90.00
#
_symmetry.space_group_name_H-M   'P 1'
#
loop_
_entity.id
_entity.type
_entity.pdbx_description
1 polymer ?
#
loop_
_entity_poly.entity_id
_entity_poly.type
_entity_poly.pdbx_seq_one_letter_code
_entity_poly.pdbx_strand_id
1 'polypeptide(L)'
;MDVSQYLEIFIDESNEHLQNLSDGIMILEKEPDNSDTINEIFRAAHSLKGMAGTMGYKRMQNLTHDMENVFSEVRNGNIKVDSRMVDVLFQCLDALEQYVNNIQETSDEGTDDNEPIIKALNSFIVNNEDKGALPEEPKKEETPAQEKKEDNVEAGDGSYAKYNNMVFADFEKNAVNEALEKKMNVFIIKVSVDENCILKAARAFLVFKNLEGHCDIIKSEPSAQDIEDEKFELDFSIVVVTEESYDSIIGIIKNVSEIKDVSGEAITTPFAEEEEKEEEKEEPKQEEKKAKPDTKPATAAKKQAPATNNNKSGKTVSHTVRVDIEKLDVLMNLVSELIIAKNGLVSASVAEDGGAASVNQKFGEQIEYLERVTTNLHESVMKVRMMPIESVFAKYPRMIRDLNKKLGKKMELYMSGEETELDRTVIDEIGDPIMHLLRNSADHGLESAEVRAERGKPEVGSIWLDAYQEGNNVVIEVRDDGNGIDVEKVKQKAVEKGNLTQEQADALTEKEAIDLLFKPSFSTSDKVTDVSGRGVGLDVVKSKIEALGGDVEVKTTYGEGSTFSIRLPLTLAIIQALMVIVGGEKYAISLGSIQTIEDIAPEEVKLVENKEVINLRGTVIPLIRLPKVLDIESTRSEDENLVVVIVKKGDKMAGLVIDELIGQQEIVIKSLGKYIKQCKFISGATILG
;
A
#
# COMPACT_ATOMS: atom_id res chain seq x y z
N MET A 1 -27.49 16.98 -5.19
CA MET A 1 -26.30 16.57 -4.46
C MET A 1 -25.57 15.55 -5.28
N ASP A 2 -24.29 15.66 -5.35
CA ASP A 2 -23.48 14.90 -6.29
C ASP A 2 -23.32 13.46 -5.77
N VAL A 3 -23.96 12.51 -6.45
CA VAL A 3 -23.89 11.06 -6.13
C VAL A 3 -22.44 10.57 -6.21
N SER A 4 -21.59 11.28 -6.96
CA SER A 4 -20.18 10.97 -7.13
C SER A 4 -19.37 11.01 -5.83
N GLN A 5 -19.68 11.94 -4.93
CA GLN A 5 -18.94 12.10 -3.67
C GLN A 5 -19.20 10.95 -2.69
N TYR A 6 -20.42 10.38 -2.71
CA TYR A 6 -20.73 9.20 -1.89
C TYR A 6 -20.12 7.92 -2.46
N LEU A 7 -20.00 7.86 -3.78
CA LEU A 7 -19.41 6.72 -4.47
C LEU A 7 -17.94 6.56 -4.14
N GLU A 8 -17.17 7.66 -4.09
CA GLU A 8 -15.76 7.63 -3.70
C GLU A 8 -15.56 7.12 -2.27
N ILE A 9 -16.37 7.64 -1.33
CA ILE A 9 -16.31 7.17 0.07
C ILE A 9 -16.66 5.69 0.18
N PHE A 10 -17.69 5.24 -0.54
CA PHE A 10 -18.09 3.84 -0.57
C PHE A 10 -16.97 2.94 -1.10
N ILE A 11 -16.29 3.34 -2.18
CA ILE A 11 -15.21 2.57 -2.78
C ILE A 11 -14.01 2.48 -1.82
N ASP A 12 -13.61 3.61 -1.23
CA ASP A 12 -12.47 3.67 -0.29
C ASP A 12 -12.71 2.77 0.92
N GLU A 13 -13.87 2.89 1.58
CA GLU A 13 -14.20 2.07 2.75
C GLU A 13 -14.42 0.59 2.39
N SER A 14 -15.01 0.32 1.22
CA SER A 14 -15.13 -1.06 0.75
C SER A 14 -13.78 -1.71 0.55
N ASN A 15 -12.81 -1.00 -0.04
CA ASN A 15 -11.45 -1.50 -0.22
C ASN A 15 -10.74 -1.77 1.11
N GLU A 16 -10.90 -0.90 2.11
CA GLU A 16 -10.36 -1.09 3.45
C GLU A 16 -10.95 -2.34 4.12
N HIS A 17 -12.26 -2.52 4.07
CA HIS A 17 -12.91 -3.70 4.63
C HIS A 17 -12.55 -4.99 3.88
N LEU A 18 -12.40 -4.94 2.55
CA LEU A 18 -11.94 -6.09 1.76
C LEU A 18 -10.51 -6.49 2.13
N GLN A 19 -9.63 -5.51 2.39
CA GLN A 19 -8.28 -5.78 2.88
C GLN A 19 -8.31 -6.43 4.27
N ASN A 20 -9.09 -5.89 5.20
CA ASN A 20 -9.27 -6.46 6.54
C ASN A 20 -9.82 -7.90 6.49
N LEU A 21 -10.75 -8.18 5.57
CA LEU A 21 -11.25 -9.54 5.32
C LEU A 21 -10.15 -10.46 4.80
N SER A 22 -9.35 -10.01 3.84
CA SER A 22 -8.24 -10.78 3.27
C SER A 22 -7.23 -11.17 4.33
N ASP A 23 -6.78 -10.21 5.15
CA ASP A 23 -5.79 -10.42 6.19
C ASP A 23 -6.34 -11.33 7.29
N GLY A 24 -7.58 -11.10 7.71
CA GLY A 24 -8.26 -11.95 8.68
C GLY A 24 -8.40 -13.40 8.21
N ILE A 25 -8.81 -13.64 6.96
CA ILE A 25 -8.93 -14.99 6.39
C ILE A 25 -7.55 -15.67 6.32
N MET A 26 -6.47 -14.95 6.02
CA MET A 26 -5.10 -15.47 6.03
C MET A 26 -4.64 -15.88 7.43
N ILE A 27 -5.02 -15.12 8.47
CA ILE A 27 -4.73 -15.46 9.87
C ILE A 27 -5.54 -16.69 10.28
N LEU A 28 -6.83 -16.79 9.94
CA LEU A 28 -7.69 -17.94 10.24
C LEU A 28 -7.21 -19.23 9.59
N GLU A 29 -6.53 -19.18 8.45
CA GLU A 29 -5.92 -20.37 7.85
C GLU A 29 -4.83 -20.97 8.74
N LYS A 30 -4.06 -20.11 9.45
CA LYS A 30 -2.98 -20.52 10.37
C LYS A 30 -3.51 -20.82 11.78
N GLU A 31 -4.47 -20.03 12.23
CA GLU A 31 -5.06 -20.05 13.57
C GLU A 31 -6.60 -20.14 13.51
N PRO A 32 -7.17 -21.33 13.18
CA PRO A 32 -8.61 -21.49 12.93
C PRO A 32 -9.53 -21.14 14.11
N ASP A 33 -9.02 -21.18 15.34
CA ASP A 33 -9.77 -20.93 16.57
C ASP A 33 -9.53 -19.51 17.15
N ASN A 34 -8.91 -18.57 16.37
CA ASN A 34 -8.63 -17.21 16.82
C ASN A 34 -9.93 -16.38 16.86
N SER A 35 -10.49 -16.21 18.07
CA SER A 35 -11.76 -15.53 18.29
C SER A 35 -11.74 -14.04 17.94
N ASP A 36 -10.61 -13.38 18.13
CA ASP A 36 -10.48 -11.94 17.84
C ASP A 36 -10.53 -11.70 16.33
N THR A 37 -9.78 -12.50 15.56
CA THR A 37 -9.82 -12.46 14.09
C THR A 37 -11.20 -12.81 13.53
N ILE A 38 -11.89 -13.81 14.09
CA ILE A 38 -13.26 -14.16 13.69
C ILE A 38 -14.21 -12.98 13.90
N ASN A 39 -14.08 -12.25 15.01
CA ASN A 39 -14.88 -11.07 15.30
C ASN A 39 -14.57 -9.90 14.37
N GLU A 40 -13.30 -9.69 14.01
CA GLU A 40 -12.88 -8.65 13.06
C GLU A 40 -13.44 -8.92 11.66
N ILE A 41 -13.33 -10.15 11.17
CA ILE A 41 -13.88 -10.55 9.87
C ILE A 41 -15.42 -10.38 9.88
N PHE A 42 -16.09 -10.79 10.96
CA PHE A 42 -17.53 -10.64 11.10
C PHE A 42 -17.93 -9.16 10.99
N ARG A 43 -17.21 -8.25 11.69
CA ARG A 43 -17.48 -6.80 11.62
C ARG A 43 -17.24 -6.24 10.24
N ALA A 44 -16.15 -6.61 9.57
CA ALA A 44 -15.85 -6.15 8.22
C ALA A 44 -16.92 -6.59 7.21
N ALA A 45 -17.36 -7.85 7.27
CA ALA A 45 -18.45 -8.36 6.42
C ALA A 45 -19.77 -7.63 6.71
N HIS A 46 -20.07 -7.38 7.99
CA HIS A 46 -21.27 -6.67 8.42
C HIS A 46 -21.28 -5.22 7.90
N SER A 47 -20.16 -4.49 8.02
CA SER A 47 -20.03 -3.12 7.50
C SER A 47 -20.20 -3.08 5.98
N LEU A 48 -19.56 -3.99 5.24
CA LEU A 48 -19.71 -4.09 3.78
C LEU A 48 -21.16 -4.36 3.38
N LYS A 49 -21.88 -5.24 4.11
CA LYS A 49 -23.31 -5.51 3.87
C LYS A 49 -24.14 -4.25 4.03
N GLY A 50 -23.92 -3.50 5.13
CA GLY A 50 -24.62 -2.24 5.42
C GLY A 50 -24.37 -1.19 4.35
N MET A 51 -23.11 -0.97 3.96
CA MET A 51 -22.74 -0.01 2.92
C MET A 51 -23.32 -0.38 1.55
N ALA A 52 -23.21 -1.67 1.15
CA ALA A 52 -23.77 -2.15 -0.11
C ALA A 52 -25.29 -1.99 -0.15
N GLY A 53 -25.98 -2.29 0.96
CA GLY A 53 -27.42 -2.08 1.10
C GLY A 53 -27.82 -0.61 0.97
N THR A 54 -27.08 0.28 1.62
CA THR A 54 -27.30 1.73 1.58
C THR A 54 -27.13 2.31 0.17
N MET A 55 -26.14 1.81 -0.58
CA MET A 55 -25.88 2.24 -1.95
C MET A 55 -26.75 1.53 -2.99
N GLY A 56 -27.53 0.51 -2.56
CA GLY A 56 -28.44 -0.25 -3.43
C GLY A 56 -27.79 -1.37 -4.22
N TYR A 57 -26.56 -1.77 -3.90
CA TYR A 57 -25.82 -2.87 -4.52
C TYR A 57 -26.24 -4.22 -3.94
N LYS A 58 -27.31 -4.79 -4.49
CA LYS A 58 -27.98 -5.97 -3.93
C LYS A 58 -27.17 -7.26 -4.01
N ARG A 59 -26.37 -7.44 -5.06
CA ARG A 59 -25.54 -8.64 -5.23
C ARG A 59 -24.42 -8.66 -4.20
N MET A 60 -23.74 -7.54 -4.04
CA MET A 60 -22.73 -7.35 -3.02
C MET A 60 -23.32 -7.54 -1.62
N GLN A 61 -24.51 -6.96 -1.35
CA GLN A 61 -25.23 -7.13 -0.08
C GLN A 61 -25.58 -8.59 0.21
N ASN A 62 -26.08 -9.33 -0.78
CA ASN A 62 -26.43 -10.74 -0.61
C ASN A 62 -25.21 -11.61 -0.32
N LEU A 63 -24.12 -11.44 -1.07
CA LEU A 63 -22.91 -12.22 -0.86
C LEU A 63 -22.30 -11.96 0.52
N THR A 64 -22.22 -10.69 0.95
CA THR A 64 -21.72 -10.33 2.28
C THR A 64 -22.63 -10.82 3.40
N HIS A 65 -23.95 -10.84 3.21
CA HIS A 65 -24.92 -11.41 4.14
C HIS A 65 -24.69 -12.92 4.34
N ASP A 66 -24.49 -13.68 3.25
CA ASP A 66 -24.22 -15.12 3.36
C ASP A 66 -22.87 -15.40 4.04
N MET A 67 -21.85 -14.57 3.78
CA MET A 67 -20.58 -14.65 4.52
C MET A 67 -20.77 -14.38 6.01
N GLU A 68 -21.52 -13.35 6.38
CA GLU A 68 -21.82 -13.01 7.77
C GLU A 68 -22.53 -14.15 8.49
N ASN A 69 -23.48 -14.82 7.84
CA ASN A 69 -24.19 -15.99 8.39
C ASN A 69 -23.21 -17.12 8.73
N VAL A 70 -22.27 -17.44 7.82
CA VAL A 70 -21.24 -18.46 8.08
C VAL A 70 -20.34 -18.06 9.25
N PHE A 71 -19.87 -16.81 9.30
CA PHE A 71 -19.04 -16.32 10.40
C PHE A 71 -19.80 -16.25 11.74
N SER A 72 -21.11 -16.00 11.72
CA SER A 72 -21.94 -16.10 12.93
C SER A 72 -21.94 -17.51 13.50
N GLU A 73 -22.06 -18.55 12.65
CA GLU A 73 -22.02 -19.95 13.06
C GLU A 73 -20.61 -20.38 13.52
N VAL A 74 -19.55 -19.85 12.90
CA VAL A 74 -18.17 -20.05 13.34
C VAL A 74 -17.94 -19.41 14.70
N ARG A 75 -18.38 -18.17 14.91
CA ARG A 75 -18.28 -17.44 16.18
C ARG A 75 -19.03 -18.15 17.32
N ASN A 76 -20.19 -18.74 17.03
CA ASN A 76 -20.96 -19.50 17.99
C ASN A 76 -20.37 -20.90 18.28
N GLY A 77 -19.29 -21.28 17.58
CA GLY A 77 -18.63 -22.58 17.76
C GLY A 77 -19.36 -23.74 17.10
N ASN A 78 -20.40 -23.47 16.30
CA ASN A 78 -21.19 -24.49 15.61
C ASN A 78 -20.46 -25.06 14.39
N ILE A 79 -19.61 -24.25 13.74
CA ILE A 79 -18.81 -24.62 12.57
C ILE A 79 -17.34 -24.34 12.88
N LYS A 80 -16.46 -25.29 12.49
CA LYS A 80 -15.00 -25.09 12.58
C LYS A 80 -14.47 -24.65 11.22
N VAL A 81 -13.54 -23.71 11.26
CA VAL A 81 -12.83 -23.26 10.06
C VAL A 81 -11.92 -24.39 9.57
N ASP A 82 -12.07 -24.77 8.32
CA ASP A 82 -11.21 -25.73 7.62
C ASP A 82 -10.65 -25.11 6.33
N SER A 83 -9.66 -25.76 5.74
CA SER A 83 -9.00 -25.25 4.51
C SER A 83 -9.99 -25.09 3.34
N ARG A 84 -11.06 -25.89 3.27
CA ARG A 84 -12.08 -25.78 2.24
C ARG A 84 -12.95 -24.52 2.42
N MET A 85 -13.29 -24.21 3.68
CA MET A 85 -14.01 -22.96 4.00
C MET A 85 -13.17 -21.75 3.63
N VAL A 86 -11.89 -21.74 4.01
CA VAL A 86 -10.96 -20.66 3.66
C VAL A 86 -10.88 -20.46 2.14
N ASP A 87 -10.87 -21.53 1.35
CA ASP A 87 -10.86 -21.42 -0.11
C ASP A 87 -12.15 -20.78 -0.67
N VAL A 88 -13.30 -21.12 -0.11
CA VAL A 88 -14.59 -20.53 -0.50
C VAL A 88 -14.65 -19.07 -0.08
N LEU A 89 -14.15 -18.72 1.10
CA LEU A 89 -14.09 -17.33 1.57
C LEU A 89 -13.21 -16.45 0.68
N PHE A 90 -12.08 -16.97 0.18
CA PHE A 90 -11.29 -16.23 -0.82
C PHE A 90 -12.03 -16.06 -2.15
N GLN A 91 -12.81 -17.05 -2.59
CA GLN A 91 -13.65 -16.88 -3.77
C GLN A 91 -14.73 -15.80 -3.57
N CYS A 92 -15.29 -15.71 -2.35
CA CYS A 92 -16.20 -14.61 -2.01
C CYS A 92 -15.50 -13.26 -2.09
N LEU A 93 -14.27 -13.17 -1.55
CA LEU A 93 -13.47 -11.96 -1.61
C LEU A 93 -13.20 -11.54 -3.06
N ASP A 94 -12.81 -12.47 -3.95
CA ASP A 94 -12.61 -12.22 -5.38
C ASP A 94 -13.87 -11.64 -6.04
N ALA A 95 -15.05 -12.20 -5.71
CA ALA A 95 -16.32 -11.72 -6.21
C ALA A 95 -16.66 -10.31 -5.70
N LEU A 96 -16.38 -10.04 -4.42
CA LEU A 96 -16.58 -8.72 -3.83
C LEU A 96 -15.63 -7.66 -4.43
N GLU A 97 -14.35 -8.00 -4.61
CA GLU A 97 -13.38 -7.14 -5.31
C GLU A 97 -13.84 -6.83 -6.74
N GLN A 98 -14.39 -7.82 -7.44
CA GLN A 98 -14.93 -7.63 -8.78
C GLN A 98 -16.14 -6.69 -8.78
N TYR A 99 -17.04 -6.81 -7.80
CA TYR A 99 -18.17 -5.88 -7.67
C TYR A 99 -17.69 -4.44 -7.43
N VAL A 100 -16.74 -4.23 -6.51
CA VAL A 100 -16.18 -2.89 -6.22
C VAL A 100 -15.49 -2.30 -7.46
N ASN A 101 -14.71 -3.09 -8.20
CA ASN A 101 -14.08 -2.64 -9.44
C ASN A 101 -15.11 -2.25 -10.52
N ASN A 102 -16.18 -3.05 -10.70
CA ASN A 102 -17.26 -2.72 -11.62
C ASN A 102 -17.97 -1.42 -11.22
N ILE A 103 -18.21 -1.23 -9.91
CA ILE A 103 -18.82 -0.02 -9.36
C ILE A 103 -17.93 1.19 -9.62
N GLN A 104 -16.63 1.05 -9.46
CA GLN A 104 -15.65 2.12 -9.73
C GLN A 104 -15.64 2.53 -11.21
N GLU A 105 -15.71 1.56 -12.14
CA GLU A 105 -15.64 1.83 -13.57
C GLU A 105 -16.99 2.30 -14.17
N THR A 106 -18.09 1.71 -13.70
CA THR A 106 -19.41 1.87 -14.35
C THR A 106 -20.52 2.39 -13.44
N SER A 107 -20.26 2.57 -12.15
CA SER A 107 -21.24 2.87 -11.10
C SER A 107 -22.32 1.80 -10.95
N ASP A 108 -22.06 0.57 -11.40
CA ASP A 108 -22.95 -0.60 -11.33
C ASP A 108 -22.15 -1.83 -10.89
N GLU A 109 -22.73 -2.69 -10.03
CA GLU A 109 -22.06 -3.91 -9.51
C GLU A 109 -21.88 -5.03 -10.55
N GLY A 110 -22.44 -4.87 -11.75
CA GLY A 110 -22.41 -5.86 -12.81
C GLY A 110 -23.58 -6.86 -12.76
N THR A 111 -23.47 -7.95 -13.55
CA THR A 111 -24.57 -8.90 -13.74
C THR A 111 -24.34 -10.30 -13.15
N ASP A 112 -23.18 -10.55 -12.58
CA ASP A 112 -22.82 -11.88 -12.04
C ASP A 112 -23.38 -12.03 -10.61
N ASP A 113 -24.27 -12.99 -10.41
CA ASP A 113 -24.92 -13.25 -9.12
C ASP A 113 -24.09 -14.20 -8.21
N ASN A 114 -22.96 -14.73 -8.69
CA ASN A 114 -22.07 -15.62 -7.95
C ASN A 114 -22.77 -16.80 -7.22
N GLU A 115 -23.87 -17.30 -7.77
CA GLU A 115 -24.66 -18.41 -7.19
C GLU A 115 -23.84 -19.65 -6.79
N PRO A 116 -22.82 -20.09 -7.56
CA PRO A 116 -22.02 -21.25 -7.15
C PRO A 116 -21.28 -21.04 -5.84
N ILE A 117 -20.78 -19.82 -5.61
CA ILE A 117 -20.05 -19.43 -4.40
C ILE A 117 -21.01 -19.37 -3.22
N ILE A 118 -22.18 -18.74 -3.39
CA ILE A 118 -23.24 -18.67 -2.38
C ILE A 118 -23.72 -20.08 -1.98
N LYS A 119 -23.89 -20.98 -2.93
CA LYS A 119 -24.24 -22.38 -2.64
C LYS A 119 -23.15 -23.12 -1.88
N ALA A 120 -21.89 -22.85 -2.22
CA ALA A 120 -20.75 -23.45 -1.49
C ALA A 120 -20.67 -22.93 -0.04
N LEU A 121 -20.88 -21.62 0.19
CA LEU A 121 -20.96 -21.03 1.53
C LEU A 121 -22.08 -21.67 2.37
N ASN A 122 -23.30 -21.68 1.84
CA ASN A 122 -24.46 -22.22 2.55
C ASN A 122 -24.35 -23.73 2.84
N SER A 123 -23.53 -24.48 2.05
CA SER A 123 -23.28 -25.90 2.33
C SER A 123 -22.57 -26.15 3.65
N PHE A 124 -21.82 -25.19 4.19
CA PHE A 124 -21.17 -25.31 5.52
C PHE A 124 -22.19 -25.24 6.67
N ILE A 125 -23.27 -24.47 6.48
CA ILE A 125 -24.36 -24.35 7.45
C ILE A 125 -25.23 -25.63 7.45
N VAL A 126 -25.68 -26.05 6.26
CA VAL A 126 -26.59 -27.20 6.09
C VAL A 126 -25.96 -28.53 6.53
N ASN A 127 -24.66 -28.75 6.27
CA ASN A 127 -23.98 -29.99 6.67
C ASN A 127 -23.84 -30.17 8.20
N ASN A 128 -24.12 -29.16 9.00
CA ASN A 128 -24.10 -29.21 10.45
C ASN A 128 -25.46 -29.52 11.06
N GLU A 129 -26.58 -29.22 10.37
CA GLU A 129 -27.93 -29.58 10.85
C GLU A 129 -28.18 -31.08 10.83
N ASP A 130 -27.47 -31.86 9.99
CA ASP A 130 -27.63 -33.31 9.86
C ASP A 130 -26.97 -34.14 10.99
N LYS A 131 -26.32 -33.52 11.99
CA LYS A 131 -25.64 -34.25 13.10
C LYS A 131 -26.36 -34.21 14.42
N GLY A 132 -27.54 -33.62 14.53
CA GLY A 132 -28.24 -33.60 15.79
C GLY A 132 -29.67 -33.07 15.74
N ALA A 133 -30.65 -33.86 15.33
CA ALA A 133 -32.00 -33.87 15.90
C ALA A 133 -32.90 -34.87 15.17
N LEU A 134 -33.61 -35.67 15.93
CA LEU A 134 -34.78 -36.46 15.51
C LEU A 134 -35.94 -35.53 15.12
N PRO A 135 -36.85 -35.95 14.22
CA PRO A 135 -37.79 -35.06 13.56
C PRO A 135 -39.02 -34.74 14.40
N GLU A 136 -39.41 -33.50 14.47
CA GLU A 136 -40.77 -33.10 14.80
C GLU A 136 -41.40 -32.33 13.60
N GLU A 137 -42.65 -32.73 13.31
CA GLU A 137 -43.46 -32.35 12.18
C GLU A 137 -43.99 -30.90 12.22
N PRO A 138 -44.49 -30.35 11.08
CA PRO A 138 -44.71 -28.94 10.90
C PRO A 138 -46.09 -28.47 11.41
N LYS A 139 -46.13 -27.29 12.03
CA LYS A 139 -47.40 -26.58 12.26
C LYS A 139 -47.40 -25.22 11.55
N LYS A 140 -48.51 -25.10 10.83
CA LYS A 140 -48.95 -24.00 9.96
C LYS A 140 -49.07 -22.65 10.64
N GLU A 141 -48.97 -21.65 9.74
CA GLU A 141 -49.49 -20.28 9.82
C GLU A 141 -50.75 -20.07 10.65
N GLU A 142 -50.76 -18.99 11.38
CA GLU A 142 -51.93 -18.06 11.46
C GLU A 142 -51.50 -16.75 12.15
N THR A 143 -51.66 -15.63 11.44
CA THR A 143 -51.85 -14.26 11.90
C THR A 143 -53.39 -14.05 12.11
N PRO A 144 -53.96 -13.05 12.76
CA PRO A 144 -53.47 -11.88 13.46
C PRO A 144 -54.24 -11.50 14.75
N ALA A 145 -53.88 -10.35 15.31
CA ALA A 145 -54.75 -9.37 15.99
C ALA A 145 -54.88 -9.38 17.53
N GLN A 146 -54.37 -8.28 18.01
CA GLN A 146 -55.02 -7.33 19.00
C GLN A 146 -55.32 -7.77 20.44
N GLU A 147 -54.81 -6.99 21.28
CA GLU A 147 -55.38 -6.13 22.32
C GLU A 147 -54.79 -6.26 23.72
N LYS A 148 -54.21 -5.12 24.12
CA LYS A 148 -54.24 -4.46 25.44
C LYS A 148 -54.37 -5.30 26.70
N LYS A 149 -53.39 -5.15 27.57
CA LYS A 149 -53.70 -4.69 28.94
C LYS A 149 -52.50 -3.96 29.59
N GLU A 150 -52.82 -2.77 30.01
CA GLU A 150 -52.09 -2.01 31.01
C GLU A 150 -51.96 -2.80 32.30
N ASP A 151 -50.79 -2.85 32.87
CA ASP A 151 -50.66 -2.89 34.32
C ASP A 151 -49.47 -2.01 34.76
N ASN A 152 -49.90 -1.04 35.59
CA ASN A 152 -49.19 -0.01 36.27
C ASN A 152 -48.15 -0.65 37.24
N VAL A 153 -46.88 -0.28 37.08
CA VAL A 153 -45.90 -0.35 38.20
C VAL A 153 -45.21 0.99 38.30
N GLU A 154 -45.27 1.50 39.47
CA GLU A 154 -44.90 2.85 39.90
C GLU A 154 -43.44 3.20 39.68
N ALA A 155 -43.29 4.48 39.51
CA ALA A 155 -42.11 5.27 39.24
C ALA A 155 -40.92 5.05 40.19
N GLY A 156 -39.76 4.97 39.56
CA GLY A 156 -38.46 5.22 40.15
C GLY A 156 -37.40 5.07 39.11
N ASP A 157 -37.33 5.95 38.17
CA ASP A 157 -36.15 6.55 37.57
C ASP A 157 -36.55 7.32 36.28
N GLY A 158 -35.85 8.42 36.01
CA GLY A 158 -36.21 9.41 35.01
C GLY A 158 -36.65 8.82 33.67
N SER A 159 -37.92 9.05 33.35
CA SER A 159 -38.51 8.59 32.11
C SER A 159 -37.90 9.31 30.90
N TYR A 160 -37.04 8.60 30.17
CA TYR A 160 -36.52 9.02 28.86
C TYR A 160 -37.53 8.73 27.72
N ALA A 161 -38.83 8.83 28.01
CA ALA A 161 -39.93 8.64 27.04
C ALA A 161 -39.81 9.53 25.80
N LYS A 162 -39.11 10.65 25.91
CA LYS A 162 -38.80 11.61 24.86
C LYS A 162 -37.78 11.08 23.86
N TYR A 163 -37.01 10.06 24.23
CA TYR A 163 -35.88 9.46 23.48
C TYR A 163 -36.16 8.00 23.15
N ASN A 164 -37.30 7.73 22.50
CA ASN A 164 -37.74 6.41 22.03
C ASN A 164 -37.83 5.34 23.14
N ASN A 165 -38.21 5.74 24.38
CA ASN A 165 -38.30 4.84 25.55
C ASN A 165 -37.01 4.06 25.83
N MET A 166 -35.85 4.70 25.66
CA MET A 166 -34.54 4.06 25.86
C MET A 166 -34.38 3.47 27.25
N VAL A 167 -34.10 2.17 27.33
CA VAL A 167 -33.86 1.42 28.58
C VAL A 167 -32.40 1.00 28.62
N PHE A 168 -31.69 1.34 29.68
CA PHE A 168 -30.27 1.03 29.83
C PHE A 168 -30.05 -0.34 30.46
N ALA A 169 -29.21 -1.16 29.84
CA ALA A 169 -28.67 -2.38 30.44
C ALA A 169 -27.64 -2.07 31.53
N ASP A 170 -27.36 -3.00 32.43
CA ASP A 170 -26.48 -2.74 33.60
C ASP A 170 -25.05 -2.37 33.18
N PHE A 171 -24.51 -2.96 32.12
CA PHE A 171 -23.20 -2.57 31.59
C PHE A 171 -23.20 -1.16 31.00
N GLU A 172 -24.31 -0.70 30.36
CA GLU A 172 -24.46 0.65 29.83
C GLU A 172 -24.58 1.68 30.96
N LYS A 173 -25.31 1.35 32.05
CA LYS A 173 -25.38 2.17 33.26
C LYS A 173 -23.99 2.36 33.88
N ASN A 174 -23.22 1.26 33.98
CA ASN A 174 -21.87 1.30 34.49
C ASN A 174 -20.93 2.17 33.62
N ALA A 175 -21.04 2.07 32.29
CA ALA A 175 -20.26 2.91 31.36
C ALA A 175 -20.60 4.40 31.50
N VAL A 176 -21.88 4.76 31.66
CA VAL A 176 -22.30 6.14 31.92
C VAL A 176 -21.79 6.63 33.28
N ASN A 177 -21.91 5.84 34.34
CA ASN A 177 -21.42 6.17 35.65
C ASN A 177 -19.88 6.37 35.65
N GLU A 178 -19.13 5.51 35.02
CA GLU A 178 -17.68 5.67 34.88
C GLU A 178 -17.28 6.91 34.09
N ALA A 179 -18.03 7.27 33.05
CA ALA A 179 -17.82 8.50 32.29
C ALA A 179 -18.07 9.74 33.15
N LEU A 180 -19.13 9.75 33.95
CA LEU A 180 -19.45 10.85 34.87
C LEU A 180 -18.38 10.99 35.98
N GLU A 181 -17.85 9.86 36.52
CA GLU A 181 -16.74 9.90 37.48
C GLU A 181 -15.46 10.49 36.88
N LYS A 182 -15.18 10.18 35.60
CA LYS A 182 -14.06 10.75 34.84
C LYS A 182 -14.29 12.22 34.43
N LYS A 183 -15.43 12.80 34.78
CA LYS A 183 -15.85 14.17 34.41
C LYS A 183 -15.98 14.39 32.90
N MET A 184 -16.33 13.37 32.16
CA MET A 184 -16.73 13.48 30.77
C MET A 184 -18.19 13.91 30.67
N ASN A 185 -18.55 14.55 29.59
CA ASN A 185 -19.92 14.92 29.29
C ASN A 185 -20.67 13.73 28.72
N VAL A 186 -21.86 13.46 29.23
CA VAL A 186 -22.75 12.43 28.69
C VAL A 186 -24.03 13.09 28.19
N PHE A 187 -24.33 12.92 26.91
CA PHE A 187 -25.52 13.48 26.29
C PHE A 187 -26.41 12.37 25.72
N ILE A 188 -27.72 12.53 25.92
CA ILE A 188 -28.73 11.79 25.19
C ILE A 188 -29.30 12.70 24.11
N ILE A 189 -29.27 12.27 22.86
CA ILE A 189 -29.60 13.10 21.70
C ILE A 189 -30.61 12.35 20.82
N LYS A 190 -31.69 13.03 20.47
CA LYS A 190 -32.67 12.57 19.51
C LYS A 190 -32.45 13.32 18.19
N VAL A 191 -32.33 12.55 17.11
CA VAL A 191 -32.14 13.05 15.75
C VAL A 191 -33.37 12.73 14.93
N SER A 192 -33.93 13.73 14.25
CA SER A 192 -35.08 13.59 13.37
C SER A 192 -34.66 13.85 11.93
N VAL A 193 -34.86 12.89 11.05
CA VAL A 193 -34.57 12.96 9.61
C VAL A 193 -35.75 13.63 8.90
N ASP A 194 -35.51 14.31 7.77
CA ASP A 194 -36.56 14.96 6.99
C ASP A 194 -37.51 13.92 6.37
N GLU A 195 -38.80 14.25 6.37
CA GLU A 195 -39.87 13.37 5.84
C GLU A 195 -39.73 13.05 4.34
N ASN A 196 -39.02 13.90 3.59
CA ASN A 196 -38.76 13.72 2.17
C ASN A 196 -37.44 12.97 1.89
N CYS A 197 -36.70 12.56 2.91
CA CYS A 197 -35.48 11.82 2.75
C CYS A 197 -35.75 10.41 2.22
N ILE A 198 -35.15 10.08 1.08
CA ILE A 198 -35.32 8.77 0.42
C ILE A 198 -34.41 7.72 1.06
N LEU A 199 -33.26 8.14 1.59
CA LEU A 199 -32.22 7.27 2.15
C LEU A 199 -31.99 7.56 3.65
N LYS A 200 -32.95 7.16 4.48
CA LYS A 200 -32.93 7.45 5.93
C LYS A 200 -31.75 6.80 6.65
N ALA A 201 -31.46 5.55 6.34
CA ALA A 201 -30.32 4.81 6.90
C ALA A 201 -28.99 5.47 6.56
N ALA A 202 -28.81 5.94 5.32
CA ALA A 202 -27.60 6.65 4.91
C ALA A 202 -27.39 7.96 5.69
N ARG A 203 -28.47 8.68 6.02
CA ARG A 203 -28.38 9.90 6.85
C ARG A 203 -28.02 9.59 8.30
N ALA A 204 -28.63 8.56 8.87
CA ALA A 204 -28.27 8.07 10.19
C ALA A 204 -26.81 7.62 10.24
N PHE A 205 -26.36 6.83 9.25
CA PHE A 205 -24.97 6.41 9.13
C PHE A 205 -23.99 7.60 9.10
N LEU A 206 -24.29 8.65 8.31
CA LEU A 206 -23.47 9.87 8.27
C LEU A 206 -23.42 10.60 9.61
N VAL A 207 -24.51 10.56 10.40
CA VAL A 207 -24.50 11.10 11.77
C VAL A 207 -23.55 10.31 12.64
N PHE A 208 -23.60 8.97 12.62
CA PHE A 208 -22.69 8.12 13.37
C PHE A 208 -21.23 8.36 12.97
N LYS A 209 -20.96 8.41 11.67
CA LYS A 209 -19.63 8.63 11.12
C LYS A 209 -19.05 10.01 11.48
N ASN A 210 -19.85 11.06 11.40
CA ASN A 210 -19.39 12.41 11.76
C ASN A 210 -19.14 12.56 13.26
N LEU A 211 -19.75 11.71 14.08
CA LEU A 211 -19.53 11.64 15.51
C LEU A 211 -18.32 10.80 15.89
N GLU A 212 -17.88 9.90 15.00
CA GLU A 212 -16.67 9.10 15.18
C GLU A 212 -15.43 10.00 15.33
N GLY A 213 -14.65 9.77 16.36
CA GLY A 213 -13.50 10.63 16.70
C GLY A 213 -13.81 11.87 17.56
N HIS A 214 -15.10 12.25 17.75
CA HIS A 214 -15.53 13.34 18.64
C HIS A 214 -16.20 12.83 19.91
N CYS A 215 -16.82 11.66 19.87
CA CYS A 215 -17.48 11.05 21.02
C CYS A 215 -17.53 9.53 20.90
N ASP A 216 -17.69 8.85 22.04
CA ASP A 216 -17.99 7.43 22.11
C ASP A 216 -19.50 7.24 22.21
N ILE A 217 -20.10 6.45 21.31
CA ILE A 217 -21.52 6.15 21.31
C ILE A 217 -21.74 4.89 22.16
N ILE A 218 -22.43 5.05 23.29
CA ILE A 218 -22.73 3.94 24.23
C ILE A 218 -23.95 3.15 23.74
N LYS A 219 -24.98 3.84 23.24
CA LYS A 219 -26.25 3.23 22.87
C LYS A 219 -26.96 4.00 21.76
N SER A 220 -27.68 3.28 20.93
CA SER A 220 -28.67 3.84 20.00
C SER A 220 -30.01 3.13 20.14
N GLU A 221 -31.10 3.89 19.95
CA GLU A 221 -32.47 3.38 19.95
C GLU A 221 -33.25 3.98 18.75
N PRO A 222 -33.67 3.21 17.74
CA PRO A 222 -33.44 1.76 17.62
C PRO A 222 -31.96 1.38 17.59
N SER A 223 -31.67 0.06 17.68
CA SER A 223 -30.30 -0.42 17.61
C SER A 223 -29.62 0.01 16.29
N ALA A 224 -28.30 0.10 16.28
CA ALA A 224 -27.57 0.46 15.05
C ALA A 224 -27.98 -0.44 13.89
N GLN A 225 -28.21 -1.73 14.14
CA GLN A 225 -28.65 -2.71 13.15
C GLN A 225 -30.09 -2.44 12.64
N ASP A 226 -31.00 -2.06 13.53
CA ASP A 226 -32.38 -1.72 13.10
C ASP A 226 -32.40 -0.39 12.33
N ILE A 227 -31.48 0.51 12.61
CA ILE A 227 -31.30 1.76 11.84
C ILE A 227 -30.76 1.46 10.46
N GLU A 228 -29.77 0.59 10.32
CA GLU A 228 -29.22 0.13 9.03
C GLU A 228 -30.25 -0.63 8.20
N ASP A 229 -31.08 -1.46 8.83
CA ASP A 229 -32.17 -2.21 8.20
C ASP A 229 -33.41 -1.32 7.87
N GLU A 230 -33.32 0.00 8.04
CA GLU A 230 -34.41 0.99 7.88
C GLU A 230 -35.66 0.70 8.73
N LYS A 231 -35.50 -0.03 9.86
CA LYS A 231 -36.60 -0.37 10.78
C LYS A 231 -36.93 0.77 11.75
N PHE A 232 -36.70 2.01 11.36
CA PHE A 232 -37.11 3.20 12.11
C PHE A 232 -37.96 4.11 11.23
N GLU A 233 -38.81 4.91 11.86
CA GLU A 233 -39.70 5.81 11.08
C GLU A 233 -38.94 7.04 10.56
N LEU A 234 -38.65 8.02 11.41
CA LEU A 234 -37.94 9.25 11.06
C LEU A 234 -36.98 9.69 12.20
N ASP A 235 -37.14 9.09 13.37
CA ASP A 235 -36.44 9.49 14.58
C ASP A 235 -35.59 8.35 15.12
N PHE A 236 -34.36 8.66 15.53
CA PHE A 236 -33.53 7.76 16.34
C PHE A 236 -32.87 8.54 17.47
N SER A 237 -32.51 7.84 18.52
CA SER A 237 -31.89 8.43 19.71
C SER A 237 -30.54 7.78 19.98
N ILE A 238 -29.55 8.56 20.39
CA ILE A 238 -28.19 8.08 20.71
C ILE A 238 -27.75 8.62 22.08
N VAL A 239 -26.93 7.83 22.76
CA VAL A 239 -26.23 8.24 23.98
C VAL A 239 -24.76 8.33 23.70
N VAL A 240 -24.17 9.49 23.90
CA VAL A 240 -22.79 9.79 23.59
C VAL A 240 -22.01 10.27 24.81
N VAL A 241 -20.75 9.85 24.90
CA VAL A 241 -19.78 10.32 25.91
C VAL A 241 -18.68 11.09 25.20
N THR A 242 -18.37 12.29 25.68
CA THR A 242 -17.40 13.17 25.03
C THR A 242 -16.75 14.14 26.01
N GLU A 243 -15.58 14.65 25.63
CA GLU A 243 -14.95 15.81 26.30
C GLU A 243 -15.47 17.15 25.75
N GLU A 244 -16.14 17.14 24.58
CA GLU A 244 -16.62 18.33 23.89
C GLU A 244 -17.92 18.89 24.52
N SER A 245 -18.26 20.11 24.11
CA SER A 245 -19.49 20.77 24.59
C SER A 245 -20.71 20.26 23.81
N TYR A 246 -21.88 20.35 24.43
CA TYR A 246 -23.16 20.02 23.82
C TYR A 246 -23.37 20.70 22.46
N ASP A 247 -23.04 22.00 22.38
CA ASP A 247 -23.23 22.78 21.15
C ASP A 247 -22.31 22.30 20.00
N SER A 248 -21.11 21.79 20.33
CA SER A 248 -20.19 21.20 19.35
C SER A 248 -20.78 19.94 18.73
N ILE A 249 -21.25 19.01 19.57
CA ILE A 249 -21.84 17.74 19.10
C ILE A 249 -23.11 17.98 18.28
N ILE A 250 -24.01 18.87 18.74
CA ILE A 250 -25.20 19.24 17.98
C ILE A 250 -24.83 19.91 16.65
N GLY A 251 -23.77 20.71 16.63
CA GLY A 251 -23.26 21.34 15.41
C GLY A 251 -22.78 20.31 14.37
N ILE A 252 -22.06 19.27 14.81
CA ILE A 252 -21.60 18.16 13.95
C ILE A 252 -22.79 17.43 13.34
N ILE A 253 -23.81 17.09 14.13
CA ILE A 253 -25.01 16.39 13.65
C ILE A 253 -25.79 17.27 12.67
N LYS A 254 -25.98 18.55 12.95
CA LYS A 254 -26.71 19.48 12.07
C LYS A 254 -26.01 19.78 10.75
N ASN A 255 -24.72 19.52 10.63
CA ASN A 255 -23.99 19.64 9.37
C ASN A 255 -24.36 18.53 8.37
N VAL A 256 -24.99 17.44 8.83
CA VAL A 256 -25.51 16.40 7.95
C VAL A 256 -26.76 16.93 7.26
N SER A 257 -26.80 16.88 5.94
CA SER A 257 -27.97 17.31 5.14
C SER A 257 -29.19 16.41 5.39
N GLU A 258 -30.38 16.99 5.25
CA GLU A 258 -31.69 16.29 5.44
C GLU A 258 -31.94 15.83 6.90
N ILE A 259 -31.24 16.39 7.89
CA ILE A 259 -31.63 16.33 9.29
C ILE A 259 -32.62 17.49 9.57
N LYS A 260 -33.83 17.13 10.01
CA LYS A 260 -34.91 18.08 10.28
C LYS A 260 -34.74 18.78 11.61
N ASP A 261 -34.47 18.03 12.67
CA ASP A 261 -34.29 18.56 14.02
C ASP A 261 -33.35 17.68 14.82
N VAL A 262 -32.61 18.31 15.76
CA VAL A 262 -31.72 17.64 16.71
C VAL A 262 -31.96 18.23 18.07
N SER A 263 -32.38 17.41 19.02
CA SER A 263 -32.64 17.80 20.42
C SER A 263 -31.98 16.81 21.37
N GLY A 264 -31.48 17.30 22.50
CA GLY A 264 -30.84 16.42 23.48
C GLY A 264 -30.75 17.09 24.84
N GLU A 265 -30.29 16.31 25.81
CA GLU A 265 -30.04 16.80 27.16
C GLU A 265 -28.86 16.06 27.79
N ALA A 266 -28.21 16.69 28.78
CA ALA A 266 -27.07 16.11 29.48
C ALA A 266 -27.56 15.17 30.60
N ILE A 267 -26.98 13.98 30.67
CA ILE A 267 -27.16 13.07 31.81
C ILE A 267 -26.15 13.47 32.87
N THR A 268 -26.65 14.05 33.99
CA THR A 268 -25.82 14.59 35.06
C THR A 268 -25.89 13.77 36.35
N THR A 269 -26.88 12.88 36.46
CA THR A 269 -27.08 12.03 37.63
C THR A 269 -26.65 10.61 37.36
N PRO A 270 -25.75 9.98 38.15
CA PRO A 270 -25.39 8.60 38.01
C PRO A 270 -26.59 7.70 38.28
N PHE A 271 -26.67 6.58 37.57
CA PHE A 271 -27.66 5.54 37.80
C PHE A 271 -27.37 4.85 39.15
N ALA A 272 -28.43 4.52 39.93
CA ALA A 272 -28.28 3.84 41.21
C ALA A 272 -27.80 2.40 41.02
N GLU A 273 -26.80 1.98 41.79
CA GLU A 273 -26.36 0.57 41.84
C GLU A 273 -27.41 -0.25 42.61
N GLU A 274 -28.00 -1.27 42.02
CA GLU A 274 -28.74 -2.28 42.74
C GLU A 274 -27.73 -3.23 43.38
N GLU A 275 -27.68 -3.22 44.77
CA GLU A 275 -26.90 -4.17 45.55
C GLU A 275 -27.48 -5.61 45.34
N GLU A 276 -26.80 -6.41 44.56
CA GLU A 276 -27.05 -7.89 44.58
C GLU A 276 -26.64 -8.47 45.92
N LYS A 277 -27.63 -9.01 46.68
CA LYS A 277 -27.39 -9.83 47.85
C LYS A 277 -26.84 -11.15 47.41
N GLU A 278 -25.53 -11.36 47.53
CA GLU A 278 -24.91 -12.69 47.52
C GLU A 278 -25.32 -13.49 48.75
N GLU A 279 -25.99 -14.59 48.54
CA GLU A 279 -26.14 -15.66 49.56
C GLU A 279 -24.83 -16.42 49.73
N GLU A 280 -24.23 -16.24 50.93
CA GLU A 280 -23.09 -16.99 51.43
C GLU A 280 -23.41 -18.50 51.51
N LYS A 281 -22.60 -19.33 50.88
CA LYS A 281 -22.38 -20.72 51.31
C LYS A 281 -20.95 -20.86 51.80
N GLU A 282 -20.89 -21.01 53.16
CA GLU A 282 -19.70 -21.39 53.92
C GLU A 282 -19.16 -22.75 53.51
N GLU A 283 -17.83 -22.91 53.46
CA GLU A 283 -17.06 -24.00 54.05
C GLU A 283 -15.55 -23.67 54.10
N PRO A 284 -14.72 -24.37 54.98
CA PRO A 284 -14.20 -23.68 56.17
C PRO A 284 -12.66 -23.53 56.17
N LYS A 285 -12.23 -22.67 57.10
CA LYS A 285 -10.85 -22.29 57.45
C LYS A 285 -9.93 -23.48 57.80
N GLN A 286 -8.64 -23.32 57.42
CA GLN A 286 -7.53 -23.75 58.29
C GLN A 286 -6.45 -22.66 58.39
N GLU A 287 -6.15 -22.33 59.65
CA GLU A 287 -5.13 -21.42 60.13
C GLU A 287 -3.73 -22.02 60.02
N GLU A 288 -2.69 -21.14 59.89
CA GLU A 288 -1.54 -21.08 60.80
C GLU A 288 -0.61 -19.90 60.41
N LYS A 289 -0.60 -18.92 61.25
CA LYS A 289 0.39 -18.32 62.19
C LYS A 289 1.71 -17.85 61.65
N LYS A 290 1.82 -16.53 61.75
CA LYS A 290 2.82 -15.61 62.35
C LYS A 290 4.29 -16.01 62.46
N ALA A 291 5.16 -15.12 61.99
CA ALA A 291 6.10 -14.34 62.85
C ALA A 291 6.91 -13.31 62.07
N LYS A 292 6.93 -12.05 62.52
CA LYS A 292 8.00 -11.05 62.42
C LYS A 292 8.90 -11.20 63.66
N PRO A 293 10.12 -10.62 63.81
CA PRO A 293 10.60 -9.33 63.33
C PRO A 293 12.12 -9.18 63.05
N ASP A 294 12.46 -7.97 62.53
CA ASP A 294 13.65 -7.09 62.76
C ASP A 294 15.07 -7.56 62.42
N THR A 295 15.77 -6.82 61.63
CA THR A 295 16.75 -5.77 61.92
C THR A 295 17.61 -5.40 60.69
N LYS A 296 17.83 -4.08 60.50
CA LYS A 296 18.84 -3.41 59.60
C LYS A 296 20.25 -3.46 60.29
N PRO A 297 21.37 -2.96 59.68
CA PRO A 297 21.68 -2.39 58.35
C PRO A 297 23.04 -2.76 57.75
N ALA A 298 23.28 -2.26 56.56
CA ALA A 298 24.51 -1.63 56.07
C ALA A 298 25.29 -2.22 54.85
N THR A 299 25.44 -1.32 53.92
CA THR A 299 26.54 -0.96 53.00
C THR A 299 26.79 -1.75 51.70
N ALA A 300 26.52 -1.00 50.62
CA ALA A 300 27.31 -0.69 49.43
C ALA A 300 27.79 -1.78 48.47
N ALA A 301 27.25 -1.76 47.26
CA ALA A 301 28.04 -1.53 46.04
C ALA A 301 27.17 -1.48 44.79
N LYS A 302 27.41 -0.45 44.01
CA LYS A 302 26.80 -0.19 42.69
C LYS A 302 27.04 -1.31 41.69
N LYS A 303 25.99 -1.74 40.99
CA LYS A 303 26.04 -2.11 39.56
C LYS A 303 24.74 -1.71 38.91
N GLN A 304 24.86 -0.86 37.92
CA GLN A 304 23.81 -0.41 37.01
C GLN A 304 23.28 -1.58 36.20
N ALA A 305 21.97 -1.70 36.12
CA ALA A 305 21.25 -2.42 35.08
C ALA A 305 20.17 -1.48 34.53
N PRO A 306 19.83 -1.55 33.23
CA PRO A 306 19.13 -0.48 32.54
C PRO A 306 17.65 -0.43 32.86
N ALA A 307 17.14 0.80 32.91
CA ALA A 307 15.77 1.16 33.13
C ALA A 307 14.89 0.68 31.94
N THR A 308 13.93 -0.15 32.21
CA THR A 308 12.77 -0.37 31.33
C THR A 308 11.91 0.90 31.38
N ASN A 309 11.96 1.63 30.29
CA ASN A 309 11.09 2.76 30.05
C ASN A 309 9.70 2.24 29.67
N ASN A 310 8.77 2.32 30.60
CA ASN A 310 7.36 2.16 30.33
C ASN A 310 6.87 3.46 29.64
N ASN A 311 7.03 3.52 28.33
CA ASN A 311 6.42 4.58 27.51
C ASN A 311 4.94 4.22 27.33
N LYS A 312 4.09 4.89 28.08
CA LYS A 312 2.70 5.08 27.70
C LYS A 312 2.72 5.80 26.34
N SER A 313 2.42 5.08 25.28
CA SER A 313 2.13 5.68 23.98
C SER A 313 0.85 6.52 24.11
N GLY A 314 1.03 7.82 24.25
CA GLY A 314 -0.03 8.77 23.95
C GLY A 314 -0.36 8.60 22.46
N LYS A 315 -1.60 8.24 22.12
CA LYS A 315 -2.14 8.35 20.77
C LYS A 315 -1.93 9.80 20.31
N THR A 316 -0.96 10.02 19.47
CA THR A 316 -0.89 11.24 18.66
C THR A 316 -2.09 11.18 17.72
N VAL A 317 -3.03 12.10 17.89
CA VAL A 317 -4.12 12.34 16.93
C VAL A 317 -3.44 12.76 15.63
N SER A 318 -3.36 11.87 14.69
CA SER A 318 -2.88 12.18 13.34
C SER A 318 -3.99 12.98 12.64
N HIS A 319 -3.77 14.29 12.48
CA HIS A 319 -4.61 15.10 11.61
C HIS A 319 -4.30 14.72 10.16
N THR A 320 -5.05 13.76 9.62
CA THR A 320 -5.01 13.43 8.20
C THR A 320 -5.85 14.45 7.43
N VAL A 321 -5.25 15.07 6.42
CA VAL A 321 -5.94 15.96 5.48
C VAL A 321 -6.06 15.19 4.16
N ARG A 322 -7.27 14.91 3.71
CA ARG A 322 -7.48 14.36 2.35
C ARG A 322 -7.18 15.44 1.33
N VAL A 323 -6.25 15.16 0.44
CA VAL A 323 -5.89 16.03 -0.68
C VAL A 323 -6.23 15.31 -1.97
N ASP A 324 -6.95 16.03 -2.84
CA ASP A 324 -7.27 15.58 -4.20
C ASP A 324 -5.99 15.40 -5.02
N ILE A 325 -5.84 14.23 -5.61
CA ILE A 325 -4.63 13.80 -6.33
C ILE A 325 -4.40 14.66 -7.58
N GLU A 326 -5.47 15.00 -8.31
CA GLU A 326 -5.38 15.86 -9.49
C GLU A 326 -4.78 17.22 -9.14
N LYS A 327 -5.07 17.74 -7.94
CA LYS A 327 -4.47 18.99 -7.44
C LYS A 327 -2.98 18.85 -7.13
N LEU A 328 -2.55 17.68 -6.62
CA LEU A 328 -1.12 17.41 -6.41
C LEU A 328 -0.38 17.31 -7.75
N ASP A 329 -0.97 16.66 -8.76
CA ASP A 329 -0.39 16.59 -10.10
C ASP A 329 -0.27 17.96 -10.77
N VAL A 330 -1.29 18.83 -10.63
CA VAL A 330 -1.23 20.22 -11.08
C VAL A 330 -0.10 20.97 -10.38
N LEU A 331 0.06 20.77 -9.06
CA LEU A 331 1.10 21.43 -8.27
C LEU A 331 2.50 20.97 -8.70
N MET A 332 2.70 19.68 -8.99
CA MET A 332 3.93 19.13 -9.55
C MET A 332 4.26 19.71 -10.93
N ASN A 333 3.26 19.87 -11.78
CA ASN A 333 3.45 20.52 -13.09
C ASN A 333 3.90 21.98 -12.94
N LEU A 334 3.28 22.75 -12.02
CA LEU A 334 3.66 24.13 -11.73
C LEU A 334 5.09 24.24 -11.18
N VAL A 335 5.50 23.32 -10.30
CA VAL A 335 6.88 23.25 -9.80
C VAL A 335 7.86 22.95 -10.95
N SER A 336 7.50 22.04 -11.85
CA SER A 336 8.32 21.74 -13.04
C SER A 336 8.45 22.96 -13.96
N GLU A 337 7.37 23.72 -14.18
CA GLU A 337 7.41 24.97 -14.94
C GLU A 337 8.28 26.03 -14.24
N LEU A 338 8.24 26.12 -12.91
CA LEU A 338 9.10 27.02 -12.13
C LEU A 338 10.58 26.68 -12.30
N ILE A 339 10.93 25.37 -12.31
CA ILE A 339 12.31 24.92 -12.58
C ILE A 339 12.75 25.33 -13.99
N ILE A 340 11.88 25.18 -14.99
CA ILE A 340 12.16 25.59 -16.37
C ILE A 340 12.38 27.11 -16.44
N ALA A 341 11.53 27.91 -15.83
CA ALA A 341 11.66 29.38 -15.79
C ALA A 341 12.96 29.79 -15.06
N LYS A 342 13.31 29.13 -13.94
CA LYS A 342 14.59 29.32 -13.24
C LYS A 342 15.76 29.04 -14.19
N ASN A 343 15.73 27.92 -14.90
CA ASN A 343 16.80 27.55 -15.85
C ASN A 343 16.96 28.57 -16.97
N GLY A 344 15.83 29.14 -17.46
CA GLY A 344 15.85 30.25 -18.41
C GLY A 344 16.55 31.51 -17.87
N LEU A 345 16.29 31.87 -16.61
CA LEU A 345 16.96 32.99 -15.95
C LEU A 345 18.48 32.76 -15.79
N VAL A 346 18.88 31.51 -15.40
CA VAL A 346 20.30 31.13 -15.31
C VAL A 346 20.98 31.28 -16.68
N SER A 347 20.37 30.78 -17.75
CA SER A 347 20.90 30.88 -19.12
C SER A 347 21.03 32.32 -19.60
N ALA A 348 20.03 33.14 -19.29
CA ALA A 348 20.05 34.57 -19.65
C ALA A 348 21.16 35.33 -18.88
N SER A 349 21.41 34.99 -17.63
CA SER A 349 22.45 35.62 -16.82
C SER A 349 23.88 35.35 -17.33
N VAL A 350 24.11 34.19 -17.92
CA VAL A 350 25.41 33.78 -18.48
C VAL A 350 25.64 34.47 -19.82
N ALA A 351 24.58 34.77 -20.60
CA ALA A 351 24.68 35.37 -21.93
C ALA A 351 24.98 36.87 -21.91
N GLU A 352 24.75 37.60 -20.81
CA GLU A 352 24.93 39.04 -20.67
C GLU A 352 26.31 39.46 -20.12
N ASP A 353 27.35 38.67 -20.21
CA ASP A 353 28.68 38.89 -19.60
C ASP A 353 29.49 39.98 -20.32
N GLY A 354 28.87 41.15 -20.56
CA GLY A 354 29.44 42.31 -21.29
C GLY A 354 29.60 43.64 -20.53
N GLY A 355 29.40 43.69 -19.19
CA GLY A 355 29.73 44.95 -18.48
C GLY A 355 28.85 45.31 -17.30
N ALA A 356 29.25 44.95 -16.15
CA ALA A 356 29.14 45.57 -14.82
C ALA A 356 29.25 44.49 -13.69
N ALA A 357 30.42 44.15 -13.31
CA ALA A 357 30.73 43.06 -12.37
C ALA A 357 29.97 43.08 -11.02
N SER A 358 29.50 44.23 -10.55
CA SER A 358 28.83 44.36 -9.25
C SER A 358 27.31 44.07 -9.30
N VAL A 359 26.69 44.23 -10.46
CA VAL A 359 25.25 43.94 -10.66
C VAL A 359 25.08 42.45 -10.89
N ASN A 360 26.01 41.84 -11.61
CA ASN A 360 26.00 40.40 -11.90
C ASN A 360 26.19 39.54 -10.61
N GLN A 361 27.00 39.99 -9.65
CA GLN A 361 27.20 39.26 -8.41
C GLN A 361 25.91 39.16 -7.57
N LYS A 362 25.18 40.28 -7.38
CA LYS A 362 23.91 40.26 -6.64
C LYS A 362 22.83 39.48 -7.38
N PHE A 363 22.84 39.51 -8.72
CA PHE A 363 21.90 38.74 -9.52
C PHE A 363 22.19 37.24 -9.43
N GLY A 364 23.46 36.85 -9.46
CA GLY A 364 23.90 35.46 -9.23
C GLY A 364 23.48 34.93 -7.85
N GLU A 365 23.67 35.73 -6.78
CA GLU A 365 23.23 35.37 -5.42
C GLU A 365 21.69 35.16 -5.33
N GLN A 366 20.91 35.96 -6.10
CA GLN A 366 19.46 35.80 -6.13
C GLN A 366 19.02 34.57 -6.94
N ILE A 367 19.75 34.22 -7.98
CA ILE A 367 19.52 32.98 -8.75
C ILE A 367 19.84 31.75 -7.88
N GLU A 368 20.96 31.73 -7.18
CA GLU A 368 21.29 30.64 -6.24
C GLU A 368 20.24 30.49 -5.13
N TYR A 369 19.75 31.63 -4.62
CA TYR A 369 18.66 31.60 -3.63
C TYR A 369 17.37 31.01 -4.23
N LEU A 370 16.98 31.44 -5.43
CA LEU A 370 15.81 30.91 -6.15
C LEU A 370 15.95 29.41 -6.43
N GLU A 371 17.14 28.96 -6.82
CA GLU A 371 17.44 27.55 -7.05
C GLU A 371 17.20 26.74 -5.77
N ARG A 372 17.78 27.15 -4.65
CA ARG A 372 17.57 26.47 -3.36
C ARG A 372 16.11 26.44 -2.92
N VAL A 373 15.38 27.54 -3.08
CA VAL A 373 13.95 27.60 -2.73
C VAL A 373 13.12 26.70 -3.63
N THR A 374 13.42 26.65 -4.93
CA THR A 374 12.71 25.80 -5.89
C THR A 374 12.96 24.32 -5.62
N THR A 375 14.20 23.95 -5.31
CA THR A 375 14.56 22.56 -4.92
C THR A 375 13.85 22.15 -3.63
N ASN A 376 13.88 22.98 -2.59
CA ASN A 376 13.17 22.70 -1.34
C ASN A 376 11.65 22.60 -1.53
N LEU A 377 11.08 23.44 -2.39
CA LEU A 377 9.64 23.36 -2.72
C LEU A 377 9.32 22.05 -3.42
N HIS A 378 10.12 21.66 -4.40
CA HIS A 378 9.96 20.39 -5.11
C HIS A 378 10.02 19.20 -4.14
N GLU A 379 11.06 19.15 -3.28
CA GLU A 379 11.18 18.08 -2.27
C GLU A 379 9.97 18.02 -1.32
N SER A 380 9.47 19.20 -0.90
CA SER A 380 8.32 19.28 0.00
C SER A 380 7.04 18.77 -0.67
N VAL A 381 6.80 19.14 -1.93
CA VAL A 381 5.64 18.69 -2.71
C VAL A 381 5.72 17.19 -2.99
N MET A 382 6.92 16.69 -3.35
CA MET A 382 7.16 15.26 -3.54
C MET A 382 6.88 14.46 -2.28
N LYS A 383 7.34 14.95 -1.12
CA LYS A 383 7.10 14.28 0.17
C LYS A 383 5.62 14.15 0.50
N VAL A 384 4.79 15.14 0.15
CA VAL A 384 3.32 15.07 0.32
C VAL A 384 2.68 14.03 -0.60
N ARG A 385 3.32 13.74 -1.75
CA ARG A 385 2.84 12.76 -2.74
C ARG A 385 3.26 11.32 -2.45
N MET A 386 4.23 11.13 -1.55
CA MET A 386 4.72 9.81 -1.20
C MET A 386 3.67 9.03 -0.42
N MET A 387 3.58 7.73 -0.68
CA MET A 387 2.70 6.79 -0.02
C MET A 387 3.49 5.56 0.43
N PRO A 388 3.10 4.88 1.54
CA PRO A 388 3.70 3.61 1.94
C PRO A 388 3.49 2.54 0.87
N ILE A 389 4.48 1.66 0.68
CA ILE A 389 4.40 0.54 -0.27
C ILE A 389 3.47 -0.59 0.22
N GLU A 390 2.95 -0.49 1.44
CA GLU A 390 2.05 -1.45 2.09
C GLU A 390 0.91 -1.90 1.18
N SER A 391 0.27 -0.98 0.47
CA SER A 391 -0.85 -1.26 -0.46
C SER A 391 -0.48 -2.24 -1.59
N VAL A 392 0.79 -2.27 -1.98
CA VAL A 392 1.31 -3.20 -2.99
C VAL A 392 1.67 -4.54 -2.33
N PHE A 393 2.30 -4.51 -1.16
CA PHE A 393 2.76 -5.68 -0.42
C PHE A 393 1.60 -6.56 0.07
N ALA A 394 0.51 -5.97 0.51
CA ALA A 394 -0.67 -6.64 1.03
C ALA A 394 -1.26 -7.73 0.09
N LYS A 395 -1.03 -7.63 -1.22
CA LYS A 395 -1.53 -8.58 -2.23
C LYS A 395 -0.69 -9.86 -2.35
N TYR A 396 0.57 -9.85 -1.95
CA TYR A 396 1.50 -10.94 -2.22
C TYR A 396 1.34 -12.18 -1.33
N PRO A 397 1.00 -12.10 -0.03
CA PRO A 397 0.76 -13.28 0.81
C PRO A 397 -0.28 -14.22 0.21
N ARG A 398 -1.40 -13.66 -0.24
CA ARG A 398 -2.46 -14.42 -0.92
C ARG A 398 -1.96 -15.07 -2.21
N MET A 399 -1.23 -14.33 -3.04
CA MET A 399 -0.65 -14.87 -4.27
C MET A 399 0.29 -16.06 -4.00
N ILE A 400 1.17 -15.96 -3.00
CA ILE A 400 2.10 -17.05 -2.65
C ILE A 400 1.33 -18.27 -2.12
N ARG A 401 0.26 -18.08 -1.34
CA ARG A 401 -0.63 -19.15 -0.90
C ARG A 401 -1.24 -19.91 -2.09
N ASP A 402 -1.74 -19.19 -3.09
CA ASP A 402 -2.34 -19.80 -4.27
C ASP A 402 -1.29 -20.54 -5.12
N LEU A 403 -0.08 -19.98 -5.21
CA LEU A 403 1.06 -20.67 -5.86
C LEU A 403 1.49 -21.92 -5.10
N ASN A 404 1.48 -21.93 -3.75
CA ASN A 404 1.73 -23.10 -2.93
C ASN A 404 0.80 -24.26 -3.33
N LYS A 405 -0.50 -23.97 -3.42
CA LYS A 405 -1.50 -24.99 -3.81
C LYS A 405 -1.32 -25.45 -5.25
N LYS A 406 -1.12 -24.51 -6.18
CA LYS A 406 -1.01 -24.80 -7.61
C LYS A 406 0.25 -25.57 -7.97
N LEU A 407 1.38 -25.25 -7.35
CA LEU A 407 2.68 -25.87 -7.61
C LEU A 407 2.95 -27.09 -6.72
N GLY A 408 2.14 -27.31 -5.68
CA GLY A 408 2.34 -28.40 -4.69
C GLY A 408 3.66 -28.26 -3.92
N LYS A 409 4.16 -27.02 -3.77
CA LYS A 409 5.38 -26.71 -3.03
C LYS A 409 5.00 -26.16 -1.66
N LYS A 410 5.88 -26.30 -0.67
CA LYS A 410 5.73 -25.63 0.62
C LYS A 410 6.65 -24.42 0.65
N MET A 411 6.08 -23.21 0.75
CA MET A 411 6.87 -21.98 0.80
C MET A 411 6.20 -20.94 1.71
N GLU A 412 7.03 -20.10 2.32
CA GLU A 412 6.62 -18.98 3.16
C GLU A 412 7.19 -17.67 2.62
N LEU A 413 6.38 -16.59 2.71
CA LEU A 413 6.77 -15.24 2.35
C LEU A 413 7.00 -14.43 3.64
N TYR A 414 8.17 -13.82 3.73
CA TYR A 414 8.53 -12.87 4.77
C TYR A 414 8.63 -11.49 4.15
N MET A 415 7.97 -10.51 4.74
CA MET A 415 7.97 -9.13 4.24
C MET A 415 8.49 -8.19 5.32
N SER A 416 9.20 -7.14 4.89
CA SER A 416 9.67 -6.07 5.76
C SER A 416 9.75 -4.73 5.03
N GLY A 417 9.61 -3.63 5.77
CA GLY A 417 9.70 -2.27 5.23
C GLY A 417 8.45 -1.82 4.47
N GLU A 418 7.29 -2.29 4.85
CA GLU A 418 5.99 -1.93 4.30
C GLU A 418 5.68 -0.43 4.45
N GLU A 419 6.28 0.19 5.48
CA GLU A 419 6.20 1.63 5.74
C GLU A 419 7.09 2.48 4.83
N THR A 420 7.87 1.87 3.93
CA THR A 420 8.76 2.60 3.01
C THR A 420 7.94 3.44 2.05
N GLU A 421 8.17 4.75 2.09
CA GLU A 421 7.44 5.71 1.25
C GLU A 421 8.02 5.75 -0.18
N LEU A 422 7.13 5.76 -1.16
CA LEU A 422 7.43 5.87 -2.60
C LEU A 422 6.46 6.83 -3.29
N ASP A 423 6.89 7.41 -4.40
CA ASP A 423 5.98 8.18 -5.26
C ASP A 423 4.83 7.29 -5.77
N ARG A 424 3.62 7.84 -5.76
CA ARG A 424 2.41 7.13 -6.16
C ARG A 424 2.50 6.50 -7.56
N THR A 425 3.03 7.23 -8.54
CA THR A 425 3.18 6.69 -9.92
C THR A 425 4.11 5.48 -9.95
N VAL A 426 5.11 5.45 -9.08
CA VAL A 426 6.00 4.30 -8.93
C VAL A 426 5.25 3.14 -8.27
N ILE A 427 4.45 3.40 -7.24
CA ILE A 427 3.63 2.40 -6.55
C ILE A 427 2.66 1.72 -7.53
N ASP A 428 1.97 2.50 -8.37
CA ASP A 428 1.01 1.99 -9.34
C ASP A 428 1.66 1.08 -10.41
N GLU A 429 2.92 1.32 -10.78
CA GLU A 429 3.62 0.60 -11.83
C GLU A 429 4.55 -0.52 -11.34
N ILE A 430 5.03 -0.47 -10.07
CA ILE A 430 6.02 -1.44 -9.56
C ILE A 430 5.39 -2.78 -9.14
N GLY A 431 4.10 -2.81 -8.85
CA GLY A 431 3.41 -3.99 -8.39
C GLY A 431 3.57 -5.20 -9.32
N ASP A 432 3.39 -5.02 -10.62
CA ASP A 432 3.56 -6.07 -11.62
C ASP A 432 4.99 -6.63 -11.71
N PRO A 433 6.06 -5.79 -11.77
CA PRO A 433 7.44 -6.23 -11.67
C PRO A 433 7.73 -7.11 -10.46
N ILE A 434 7.34 -6.66 -9.25
CA ILE A 434 7.56 -7.42 -8.01
C ILE A 434 6.78 -8.74 -8.04
N MET A 435 5.51 -8.71 -8.41
CA MET A 435 4.68 -9.91 -8.56
C MET A 435 5.34 -10.94 -9.50
N HIS A 436 5.94 -10.49 -10.60
CA HIS A 436 6.63 -11.37 -11.54
C HIS A 436 7.90 -11.98 -10.94
N LEU A 437 8.69 -11.21 -10.18
CA LEU A 437 9.89 -11.71 -9.49
C LEU A 437 9.51 -12.74 -8.42
N LEU A 438 8.51 -12.45 -7.57
CA LEU A 438 7.99 -13.39 -6.57
C LEU A 438 7.51 -14.69 -7.20
N ARG A 439 6.80 -14.60 -8.33
CA ARG A 439 6.35 -15.77 -9.08
C ARG A 439 7.53 -16.58 -9.62
N ASN A 440 8.57 -15.93 -10.14
CA ASN A 440 9.78 -16.60 -10.61
C ASN A 440 10.51 -17.30 -9.46
N SER A 441 10.62 -16.69 -8.31
CA SER A 441 11.19 -17.32 -7.10
C SER A 441 10.38 -18.55 -6.68
N ALA A 442 9.05 -18.45 -6.68
CA ALA A 442 8.15 -19.55 -6.32
C ALA A 442 8.17 -20.71 -7.32
N ASP A 443 8.09 -20.42 -8.63
CA ASP A 443 7.99 -21.46 -9.70
C ASP A 443 9.35 -22.06 -10.03
N HIS A 444 10.34 -21.22 -10.28
CA HIS A 444 11.64 -21.63 -10.82
C HIS A 444 12.79 -21.57 -9.79
N GLY A 445 12.70 -20.68 -8.80
CA GLY A 445 13.71 -20.53 -7.75
C GLY A 445 13.67 -21.69 -6.77
N LEU A 446 12.54 -21.89 -6.10
CA LEU A 446 12.38 -22.92 -5.08
C LEU A 446 12.24 -24.32 -5.66
N GLU A 447 12.91 -25.30 -5.04
CA GLU A 447 12.81 -26.71 -5.35
C GLU A 447 11.58 -27.34 -4.68
N SER A 448 11.19 -28.55 -5.13
CA SER A 448 10.20 -29.38 -4.41
C SER A 448 10.72 -29.82 -3.04
N ALA A 449 9.83 -30.08 -2.10
CA ALA A 449 10.16 -30.51 -0.73
C ALA A 449 11.12 -31.72 -0.72
N GLU A 450 10.94 -32.66 -1.65
CA GLU A 450 11.79 -33.86 -1.79
C GLU A 450 13.23 -33.49 -2.17
N VAL A 451 13.42 -32.64 -3.17
CA VAL A 451 14.75 -32.18 -3.63
C VAL A 451 15.44 -31.33 -2.55
N ARG A 452 14.67 -30.51 -1.80
CA ARG A 452 15.20 -29.73 -0.69
C ARG A 452 15.74 -30.64 0.42
N ALA A 453 14.98 -31.68 0.79
CA ALA A 453 15.40 -32.66 1.78
C ALA A 453 16.69 -33.41 1.37
N GLU A 454 16.79 -33.80 0.08
CA GLU A 454 18.02 -34.43 -0.46
C GLU A 454 19.25 -33.53 -0.38
N ARG A 455 19.05 -32.20 -0.48
CA ARG A 455 20.11 -31.20 -0.37
C ARG A 455 20.39 -30.73 1.06
N GLY A 456 19.65 -31.24 2.05
CA GLY A 456 19.77 -30.84 3.46
C GLY A 456 19.22 -29.45 3.77
N LYS A 457 18.32 -28.92 2.91
CA LYS A 457 17.59 -27.66 3.13
C LYS A 457 16.30 -27.92 3.92
N PRO A 458 15.74 -26.93 4.62
CA PRO A 458 14.41 -27.03 5.21
C PRO A 458 13.35 -27.44 4.20
N GLU A 459 12.37 -28.22 4.60
CA GLU A 459 11.28 -28.68 3.74
C GLU A 459 10.47 -27.49 3.14
N VAL A 460 10.28 -26.45 3.95
CA VAL A 460 9.60 -25.21 3.56
C VAL A 460 10.64 -24.28 2.93
N GLY A 461 10.36 -23.80 1.70
CA GLY A 461 11.17 -22.77 1.05
C GLY A 461 10.83 -21.40 1.57
N SER A 462 11.80 -20.51 1.63
CA SER A 462 11.61 -19.15 2.10
C SER A 462 11.82 -18.14 0.99
N ILE A 463 10.90 -17.17 0.90
CA ILE A 463 10.99 -16.00 0.03
C ILE A 463 10.93 -14.77 0.93
N TRP A 464 11.84 -13.81 0.73
CA TRP A 464 11.86 -12.54 1.45
C TRP A 464 11.59 -11.41 0.45
N LEU A 465 10.78 -10.46 0.88
CA LEU A 465 10.49 -9.22 0.17
C LEU A 465 10.78 -8.07 1.14
N ASP A 466 11.86 -7.39 0.91
CA ASP A 466 12.34 -6.32 1.78
C ASP A 466 12.32 -5.00 1.02
N ALA A 467 11.82 -3.91 1.62
CA ALA A 467 11.92 -2.57 1.09
C ALA A 467 12.61 -1.66 2.10
N TYR A 468 13.51 -0.80 1.62
CA TYR A 468 14.20 0.16 2.48
C TYR A 468 14.76 1.32 1.66
N GLN A 469 14.97 2.45 2.34
CA GLN A 469 15.59 3.62 1.73
C GLN A 469 17.11 3.56 1.86
N GLU A 470 17.80 3.72 0.73
CA GLU A 470 19.27 3.86 0.66
C GLU A 470 19.65 5.20 0.02
N GLY A 471 19.94 6.21 0.84
CA GLY A 471 20.23 7.57 0.36
C GLY A 471 19.04 8.20 -0.35
N ASN A 472 19.19 8.51 -1.64
CA ASN A 472 18.12 9.09 -2.48
C ASN A 472 17.38 8.05 -3.34
N ASN A 473 17.53 6.77 -3.00
CA ASN A 473 16.86 5.67 -3.67
C ASN A 473 16.05 4.83 -2.68
N VAL A 474 15.02 4.18 -3.17
CA VAL A 474 14.38 3.06 -2.50
C VAL A 474 14.90 1.77 -3.14
N VAL A 475 15.29 0.83 -2.30
CA VAL A 475 15.71 -0.50 -2.71
C VAL A 475 14.62 -1.49 -2.32
N ILE A 476 14.18 -2.30 -3.29
CA ILE A 476 13.26 -3.39 -3.07
C ILE A 476 13.98 -4.69 -3.43
N GLU A 477 14.09 -5.60 -2.48
CA GLU A 477 14.79 -6.86 -2.66
C GLU A 477 13.81 -8.04 -2.60
N VAL A 478 13.87 -8.89 -3.62
CA VAL A 478 13.19 -10.19 -3.66
C VAL A 478 14.26 -11.26 -3.58
N ARG A 479 14.29 -12.01 -2.48
CA ARG A 479 15.28 -13.05 -2.21
C ARG A 479 14.62 -14.41 -2.01
N ASP A 480 15.21 -15.46 -2.55
CA ASP A 480 14.80 -16.86 -2.30
C ASP A 480 16.00 -17.72 -1.82
N ASP A 481 15.69 -18.79 -1.08
CA ASP A 481 16.66 -19.81 -0.64
C ASP A 481 16.66 -21.04 -1.55
N GLY A 482 16.24 -20.84 -2.80
CA GLY A 482 16.07 -21.90 -3.76
C GLY A 482 17.34 -22.38 -4.44
N ASN A 483 17.22 -22.86 -5.68
CA ASN A 483 18.29 -23.49 -6.44
C ASN A 483 19.35 -22.49 -6.94
N GLY A 484 19.04 -21.19 -6.91
CA GLY A 484 19.87 -20.21 -7.61
C GLY A 484 19.81 -20.36 -9.13
N ILE A 485 20.55 -19.50 -9.82
CA ILE A 485 20.64 -19.49 -11.29
C ILE A 485 21.90 -20.27 -11.73
N ASP A 486 21.70 -21.29 -12.55
CA ASP A 486 22.79 -22.06 -13.14
C ASP A 486 23.38 -21.28 -14.34
N VAL A 487 24.47 -20.57 -14.10
CA VAL A 487 25.13 -19.71 -15.10
C VAL A 487 25.57 -20.50 -16.33
N GLU A 488 26.04 -21.74 -16.15
CA GLU A 488 26.49 -22.57 -17.27
C GLU A 488 25.31 -23.00 -18.18
N LYS A 489 24.14 -23.29 -17.58
CA LYS A 489 22.92 -23.52 -18.38
C LYS A 489 22.46 -22.28 -19.12
N VAL A 490 22.60 -21.10 -18.52
CA VAL A 490 22.29 -19.84 -19.19
C VAL A 490 23.17 -19.63 -20.41
N LYS A 491 24.49 -19.85 -20.29
CA LYS A 491 25.44 -19.77 -21.39
C LYS A 491 25.10 -20.76 -22.51
N GLN A 492 24.83 -22.03 -22.14
CA GLN A 492 24.46 -23.07 -23.10
C GLN A 492 23.20 -22.71 -23.89
N LYS A 493 22.12 -22.26 -23.20
CA LYS A 493 20.88 -21.81 -23.86
C LYS A 493 21.07 -20.59 -24.75
N ALA A 494 22.00 -19.71 -24.43
CA ALA A 494 22.34 -18.55 -25.27
C ALA A 494 22.98 -19.01 -26.61
N VAL A 495 23.80 -20.06 -26.57
CA VAL A 495 24.39 -20.67 -27.76
C VAL A 495 23.33 -21.42 -28.56
N GLU A 496 22.50 -22.24 -27.93
CA GLU A 496 21.42 -22.99 -28.57
C GLU A 496 20.42 -22.10 -29.31
N LYS A 497 20.10 -20.94 -28.74
CA LYS A 497 19.20 -19.93 -29.35
C LYS A 497 19.91 -19.09 -30.43
N GLY A 498 21.20 -19.28 -30.65
CA GLY A 498 21.96 -18.55 -31.67
C GLY A 498 22.29 -17.11 -31.29
N ASN A 499 22.14 -16.74 -30.02
CA ASN A 499 22.44 -15.39 -29.52
C ASN A 499 23.95 -15.15 -29.36
N LEU A 500 24.72 -16.23 -29.17
CA LEU A 500 26.17 -16.20 -28.96
C LEU A 500 26.83 -17.42 -29.66
N THR A 501 28.11 -17.26 -30.01
CA THR A 501 28.94 -18.42 -30.39
C THR A 501 29.47 -19.09 -29.11
N GLN A 502 29.91 -20.37 -29.21
CA GLN A 502 30.50 -21.10 -28.08
C GLN A 502 31.69 -20.34 -27.47
N GLU A 503 32.58 -19.83 -28.31
CA GLU A 503 33.75 -19.05 -27.87
C GLU A 503 33.39 -17.78 -27.12
N GLN A 504 32.32 -17.09 -27.56
CA GLN A 504 31.79 -15.91 -26.87
C GLN A 504 31.16 -16.26 -25.51
N ALA A 505 30.43 -17.39 -25.44
CA ALA A 505 29.81 -17.87 -24.22
C ALA A 505 30.86 -18.24 -23.15
N ASP A 506 31.94 -18.91 -23.58
CA ASP A 506 33.05 -19.29 -22.68
C ASP A 506 33.84 -18.08 -22.16
N ALA A 507 33.88 -16.98 -22.91
CA ALA A 507 34.54 -15.74 -22.52
C ALA A 507 33.71 -14.82 -21.59
N LEU A 508 32.41 -15.12 -21.42
CA LEU A 508 31.52 -14.31 -20.57
C LEU A 508 31.83 -14.50 -19.07
N THR A 509 31.85 -13.39 -18.35
CA THR A 509 31.82 -13.41 -16.88
C THR A 509 30.46 -13.87 -16.36
N GLU A 510 30.37 -14.30 -15.10
CA GLU A 510 29.11 -14.70 -14.47
C GLU A 510 28.05 -13.59 -14.56
N LYS A 511 28.46 -12.34 -14.30
CA LYS A 511 27.56 -11.17 -14.35
C LYS A 511 27.02 -10.95 -15.76
N GLU A 512 27.87 -11.00 -16.78
CA GLU A 512 27.45 -10.87 -18.19
C GLU A 512 26.53 -11.99 -18.64
N ALA A 513 26.72 -13.20 -18.12
CA ALA A 513 25.85 -14.32 -18.39
C ALA A 513 24.47 -14.15 -17.72
N ILE A 514 24.41 -13.63 -16.49
CA ILE A 514 23.15 -13.30 -15.79
C ILE A 514 22.41 -12.18 -16.53
N ASP A 515 23.12 -11.16 -17.03
CA ASP A 515 22.53 -10.08 -17.83
C ASP A 515 21.81 -10.56 -19.10
N LEU A 516 22.15 -11.76 -19.61
CA LEU A 516 21.43 -12.38 -20.74
C LEU A 516 19.97 -12.72 -20.42
N LEU A 517 19.64 -12.96 -19.15
CA LEU A 517 18.28 -13.26 -18.71
C LEU A 517 17.31 -12.10 -18.98
N PHE A 518 17.84 -10.88 -19.05
CA PHE A 518 17.07 -9.68 -19.34
C PHE A 518 17.02 -9.31 -20.82
N LYS A 519 17.59 -10.14 -21.72
CA LYS A 519 17.47 -9.90 -23.16
C LYS A 519 16.09 -10.34 -23.67
N PRO A 520 15.50 -9.61 -24.62
CA PRO A 520 14.21 -9.95 -25.20
C PRO A 520 14.16 -11.40 -25.69
N SER A 521 13.08 -12.11 -25.37
CA SER A 521 12.84 -13.51 -25.75
C SER A 521 13.83 -14.54 -25.17
N PHE A 522 14.59 -14.16 -24.12
CA PHE A 522 15.46 -15.09 -23.43
C PHE A 522 14.73 -15.69 -22.21
N SER A 523 14.15 -16.89 -22.34
CA SER A 523 13.58 -17.67 -21.24
C SER A 523 14.35 -18.97 -21.08
N THR A 524 14.64 -19.35 -19.86
CA THR A 524 15.30 -20.61 -19.52
C THR A 524 14.35 -21.81 -19.46
N SER A 525 13.01 -21.59 -19.43
CA SER A 525 12.03 -22.66 -19.41
C SER A 525 11.65 -23.12 -20.82
N ASP A 526 11.59 -24.44 -21.04
CA ASP A 526 11.19 -25.07 -22.32
C ASP A 526 9.65 -25.20 -22.45
N LYS A 527 8.91 -24.92 -21.39
CA LYS A 527 7.44 -24.96 -21.35
C LYS A 527 6.89 -23.60 -20.98
N VAL A 528 6.07 -23.05 -21.85
CA VAL A 528 5.16 -21.96 -21.48
C VAL A 528 4.19 -22.58 -20.49
N THR A 529 4.39 -22.33 -19.19
CA THR A 529 3.43 -22.76 -18.18
C THR A 529 2.19 -21.87 -18.31
N ASP A 530 1.00 -22.48 -18.27
CA ASP A 530 -0.32 -21.80 -18.33
C ASP A 530 -0.53 -20.73 -17.24
N VAL A 531 0.43 -20.59 -16.33
CA VAL A 531 0.45 -19.60 -15.24
C VAL A 531 0.90 -18.22 -15.73
N SER A 532 1.61 -18.14 -16.88
CA SER A 532 2.15 -16.90 -17.47
C SER A 532 1.42 -16.51 -18.77
N GLY A 533 0.09 -16.47 -18.77
CA GLY A 533 -0.76 -16.26 -19.96
C GLY A 533 -0.48 -15.01 -20.84
N ARG A 534 0.57 -14.24 -20.57
CA ARG A 534 0.97 -13.05 -21.35
C ARG A 534 2.42 -13.05 -21.84
N GLY A 535 3.21 -14.14 -21.66
CA GLY A 535 4.60 -14.19 -22.15
C GLY A 535 5.50 -13.09 -21.55
N VAL A 536 5.26 -12.67 -20.34
CA VAL A 536 6.05 -11.64 -19.63
C VAL A 536 7.33 -12.30 -19.13
N GLY A 537 8.49 -11.83 -19.59
CA GLY A 537 9.81 -12.27 -19.15
C GLY A 537 10.50 -11.22 -18.27
N LEU A 538 11.70 -11.56 -17.79
CA LEU A 538 12.55 -10.62 -17.03
C LEU A 538 12.93 -9.37 -17.84
N ASP A 539 12.92 -9.45 -19.17
CA ASP A 539 13.09 -8.32 -20.09
C ASP A 539 12.02 -7.24 -19.89
N VAL A 540 10.76 -7.64 -19.70
CA VAL A 540 9.66 -6.71 -19.43
C VAL A 540 9.80 -6.10 -18.04
N VAL A 541 10.19 -6.89 -17.03
CA VAL A 541 10.49 -6.38 -15.67
C VAL A 541 11.55 -5.29 -15.74
N LYS A 542 12.67 -5.54 -16.40
CA LYS A 542 13.76 -4.57 -16.56
C LYS A 542 13.30 -3.32 -17.31
N SER A 543 12.57 -3.49 -18.41
CA SER A 543 12.03 -2.35 -19.17
C SER A 543 11.09 -1.46 -18.37
N LYS A 544 10.22 -2.05 -17.52
CA LYS A 544 9.33 -1.27 -16.64
C LYS A 544 10.12 -0.52 -15.58
N ILE A 545 11.09 -1.18 -14.92
CA ILE A 545 11.95 -0.54 -13.90
C ILE A 545 12.79 0.58 -14.52
N GLU A 546 13.40 0.37 -15.69
CA GLU A 546 14.14 1.40 -16.40
C GLU A 546 13.25 2.58 -16.84
N ALA A 547 11.98 2.33 -17.17
CA ALA A 547 11.01 3.38 -17.49
C ALA A 547 10.67 4.27 -16.27
N LEU A 548 10.76 3.70 -15.05
CA LEU A 548 10.63 4.41 -13.79
C LEU A 548 11.95 5.10 -13.35
N GLY A 549 12.99 5.05 -14.17
CA GLY A 549 14.31 5.61 -13.87
C GLY A 549 15.14 4.76 -12.91
N GLY A 550 14.72 3.52 -12.66
CA GLY A 550 15.40 2.58 -11.79
C GLY A 550 16.34 1.62 -12.51
N ASP A 551 16.97 0.75 -11.75
CA ASP A 551 17.82 -0.34 -12.22
C ASP A 551 17.51 -1.62 -11.45
N VAL A 552 17.82 -2.79 -12.06
CA VAL A 552 17.65 -4.10 -11.44
C VAL A 552 18.96 -4.87 -11.49
N GLU A 553 19.42 -5.33 -10.35
CA GLU A 553 20.62 -6.16 -10.19
C GLU A 553 20.22 -7.55 -9.66
N VAL A 554 20.95 -8.59 -10.12
CA VAL A 554 20.75 -9.97 -9.65
C VAL A 554 22.03 -10.50 -9.06
N LYS A 555 21.95 -11.03 -7.84
CA LYS A 555 23.00 -11.79 -7.18
C LYS A 555 22.49 -13.21 -6.96
N THR A 556 23.24 -14.20 -7.33
CA THR A 556 22.83 -15.60 -7.22
C THR A 556 24.02 -16.50 -6.93
N THR A 557 23.78 -17.52 -6.14
CA THR A 557 24.73 -18.62 -5.89
C THR A 557 24.01 -19.93 -6.17
N TYR A 558 24.55 -20.71 -7.08
CA TYR A 558 23.94 -22.00 -7.44
C TYR A 558 23.88 -22.94 -6.22
N GLY A 559 22.68 -23.42 -5.90
CA GLY A 559 22.40 -24.25 -4.73
C GLY A 559 22.01 -23.47 -3.46
N GLU A 560 22.19 -22.16 -3.39
CA GLU A 560 21.90 -21.35 -2.20
C GLU A 560 20.69 -20.43 -2.38
N GLY A 561 20.46 -19.92 -3.60
CA GLY A 561 19.34 -19.07 -3.93
C GLY A 561 19.70 -17.86 -4.79
N SER A 562 18.72 -16.94 -4.96
CA SER A 562 18.88 -15.72 -5.75
C SER A 562 18.36 -14.51 -4.99
N THR A 563 18.91 -13.33 -5.29
CA THR A 563 18.45 -12.03 -4.80
C THR A 563 18.33 -11.09 -5.99
N PHE A 564 17.15 -10.56 -6.21
CA PHE A 564 16.85 -9.51 -7.16
C PHE A 564 16.71 -8.20 -6.41
N SER A 565 17.60 -7.23 -6.67
CA SER A 565 17.57 -5.91 -6.03
C SER A 565 17.11 -4.87 -7.06
N ILE A 566 15.95 -4.27 -6.84
CA ILE A 566 15.40 -3.16 -7.63
C ILE A 566 15.79 -1.87 -6.92
N ARG A 567 16.39 -0.94 -7.64
CA ARG A 567 16.71 0.42 -7.14
C ARG A 567 15.88 1.43 -7.89
N LEU A 568 15.12 2.23 -7.16
CA LEU A 568 14.23 3.26 -7.70
C LEU A 568 14.61 4.60 -7.08
N PRO A 569 14.67 5.70 -7.86
CA PRO A 569 14.88 7.02 -7.29
C PRO A 569 13.62 7.45 -6.51
N LEU A 570 13.82 8.11 -5.37
CA LEU A 570 12.71 8.65 -4.55
C LEU A 570 11.89 9.72 -5.30
N THR A 571 12.54 10.46 -6.21
CA THR A 571 11.91 11.56 -6.94
C THR A 571 11.86 11.25 -8.42
N LEU A 572 10.70 11.47 -9.05
CA LEU A 572 10.56 11.38 -10.50
C LEU A 572 11.23 12.59 -11.15
N ALA A 573 12.14 12.30 -12.09
CA ALA A 573 12.44 13.15 -13.26
C ALA A 573 13.28 14.40 -13.11
N ILE A 574 13.76 14.84 -11.94
CA ILE A 574 14.81 15.85 -11.90
C ILE A 574 16.16 15.16 -11.79
N ILE A 575 16.98 15.28 -12.82
CA ILE A 575 18.34 14.78 -12.79
C ILE A 575 19.32 15.93 -12.96
N GLN A 576 20.47 15.81 -12.28
CA GLN A 576 21.60 16.65 -12.62
C GLN A 576 22.24 16.15 -13.92
N ALA A 577 22.36 17.00 -14.89
CA ALA A 577 22.92 16.68 -16.19
C ALA A 577 24.03 17.66 -16.57
N LEU A 578 24.97 17.12 -17.32
CA LEU A 578 25.98 17.89 -18.03
C LEU A 578 25.38 18.32 -19.37
N MET A 579 25.21 19.61 -19.57
CA MET A 579 24.75 20.16 -20.81
C MET A 579 25.90 20.32 -21.81
N VAL A 580 25.76 19.78 -22.99
CA VAL A 580 26.79 19.74 -24.03
C VAL A 580 26.21 20.19 -25.37
N ILE A 581 27.05 20.69 -26.28
CA ILE A 581 26.71 20.99 -27.67
C ILE A 581 27.31 19.89 -28.55
N VAL A 582 26.51 19.42 -29.48
CA VAL A 582 26.90 18.47 -30.54
C VAL A 582 26.23 18.93 -31.84
N GLY A 583 27.03 19.32 -32.84
CA GLY A 583 26.50 19.81 -34.11
C GLY A 583 25.68 21.11 -34.05
N GLY A 584 25.93 21.95 -33.01
CA GLY A 584 25.16 23.14 -32.75
C GLY A 584 23.86 22.92 -31.95
N GLU A 585 23.50 21.69 -31.63
CA GLU A 585 22.34 21.34 -30.84
C GLU A 585 22.72 20.97 -29.38
N LYS A 586 21.81 21.27 -28.43
CA LYS A 586 22.02 21.02 -27.02
C LYS A 586 21.59 19.63 -26.62
N TYR A 587 22.47 18.89 -25.94
CA TYR A 587 22.20 17.57 -25.36
C TYR A 587 22.51 17.58 -23.88
N ALA A 588 21.86 16.68 -23.14
CA ALA A 588 22.06 16.48 -21.71
C ALA A 588 22.59 15.06 -21.45
N ILE A 589 23.67 14.94 -20.69
CA ILE A 589 24.25 13.66 -20.25
C ILE A 589 24.10 13.59 -18.74
N SER A 590 23.46 12.53 -18.22
CA SER A 590 23.27 12.37 -16.78
C SER A 590 24.60 12.36 -16.03
N LEU A 591 24.72 13.19 -14.98
CA LEU A 591 25.93 13.31 -14.18
C LEU A 591 26.31 12.00 -13.49
N GLY A 592 25.32 11.20 -13.09
CA GLY A 592 25.55 9.89 -12.47
C GLY A 592 26.25 8.88 -13.37
N SER A 593 26.26 9.10 -14.68
CA SER A 593 27.00 8.27 -15.64
C SER A 593 28.41 8.78 -15.96
N ILE A 594 28.74 10.01 -15.58
CA ILE A 594 30.01 10.64 -15.94
C ILE A 594 31.06 10.36 -14.89
N GLN A 595 32.25 9.93 -15.33
CA GLN A 595 33.43 9.75 -14.47
C GLN A 595 34.34 10.98 -14.48
N THR A 596 34.69 11.46 -15.66
CA THR A 596 35.59 12.58 -15.85
C THR A 596 35.40 13.19 -17.23
N ILE A 597 35.87 14.40 -17.42
CA ILE A 597 35.90 15.12 -18.70
C ILE A 597 37.38 15.39 -18.99
N GLU A 598 37.80 15.04 -20.19
CA GLU A 598 39.19 15.16 -20.61
C GLU A 598 39.27 15.92 -21.93
N ASP A 599 40.32 16.73 -22.07
CA ASP A 599 40.70 17.42 -23.30
C ASP A 599 41.85 16.65 -23.96
N ILE A 600 41.61 16.02 -25.08
CA ILE A 600 42.49 15.02 -25.69
C ILE A 600 43.00 15.52 -27.04
N ALA A 601 44.33 15.54 -27.21
CA ALA A 601 44.94 15.88 -28.47
C ALA A 601 44.64 14.78 -29.54
N PRO A 602 44.42 15.18 -30.81
CA PRO A 602 44.15 14.19 -31.87
C PRO A 602 45.24 13.12 -32.01
N GLU A 603 46.47 13.45 -31.66
CA GLU A 603 47.62 12.53 -31.69
C GLU A 603 47.55 11.39 -30.65
N GLU A 604 46.76 11.56 -29.58
CA GLU A 604 46.55 10.56 -28.53
C GLU A 604 45.54 9.50 -28.90
N VAL A 605 44.71 9.76 -29.93
CA VAL A 605 43.73 8.84 -30.43
C VAL A 605 44.39 7.73 -31.26
N LYS A 606 44.18 6.49 -30.84
CA LYS A 606 44.72 5.30 -31.52
C LYS A 606 43.61 4.48 -32.14
N LEU A 607 43.91 3.80 -33.23
CA LEU A 607 42.99 2.84 -33.87
C LEU A 607 43.35 1.42 -33.42
N VAL A 608 42.34 0.77 -32.81
CA VAL A 608 42.40 -0.66 -32.47
C VAL A 608 41.19 -1.33 -33.08
N GLU A 609 41.42 -2.36 -33.91
CA GLU A 609 40.34 -3.06 -34.64
C GLU A 609 39.34 -2.11 -35.38
N ASN A 610 39.87 -1.08 -36.00
CA ASN A 610 39.05 -0.05 -36.70
C ASN A 610 38.17 0.82 -35.77
N LYS A 611 38.40 0.83 -34.46
CA LYS A 611 37.74 1.69 -33.48
C LYS A 611 38.72 2.67 -32.91
N GLU A 612 38.30 3.90 -32.77
CA GLU A 612 39.08 4.94 -32.08
C GLU A 612 39.10 4.64 -30.57
N VAL A 613 40.27 4.66 -29.97
CA VAL A 613 40.46 4.43 -28.55
C VAL A 613 41.48 5.41 -27.97
N ILE A 614 41.36 5.69 -26.69
CA ILE A 614 42.34 6.46 -25.90
C ILE A 614 42.84 5.58 -24.75
N ASN A 615 44.06 5.89 -24.30
CA ASN A 615 44.61 5.27 -23.10
C ASN A 615 44.60 6.27 -21.95
N LEU A 616 43.60 6.13 -21.06
CA LEU A 616 43.51 6.98 -19.87
C LEU A 616 43.96 6.20 -18.63
N ARG A 617 45.07 6.63 -18.02
CA ARG A 617 45.59 6.03 -16.77
C ARG A 617 45.83 4.50 -16.89
N GLY A 618 46.21 4.01 -18.08
CA GLY A 618 46.47 2.58 -18.29
C GLY A 618 45.25 1.78 -18.73
N THR A 619 44.06 2.39 -18.79
CA THR A 619 42.84 1.75 -19.27
C THR A 619 42.53 2.18 -20.71
N VAL A 620 42.26 1.23 -21.61
CA VAL A 620 41.90 1.51 -22.98
C VAL A 620 40.37 1.79 -23.07
N ILE A 621 40.00 3.00 -23.46
CA ILE A 621 38.61 3.46 -23.51
C ILE A 621 38.24 3.71 -24.97
N PRO A 622 37.18 3.06 -25.50
CA PRO A 622 36.69 3.32 -26.84
C PRO A 622 36.03 4.70 -26.93
N LEU A 623 36.30 5.42 -28.03
CA LEU A 623 35.70 6.70 -28.32
C LEU A 623 34.45 6.54 -29.21
N ILE A 624 33.42 7.29 -28.87
CA ILE A 624 32.17 7.39 -29.61
C ILE A 624 32.01 8.84 -30.02
N ARG A 625 32.16 9.14 -31.32
CA ARG A 625 31.89 10.46 -31.84
C ARG A 625 30.39 10.69 -31.95
N LEU A 626 29.81 11.47 -31.02
CA LEU A 626 28.37 11.73 -30.99
C LEU A 626 27.87 12.35 -32.30
N PRO A 627 28.58 13.29 -32.96
CA PRO A 627 28.14 13.81 -34.24
C PRO A 627 27.90 12.71 -35.29
N LYS A 628 28.81 11.70 -35.38
CA LYS A 628 28.65 10.60 -36.32
C LYS A 628 27.51 9.66 -35.97
N VAL A 629 27.25 9.45 -34.68
CA VAL A 629 26.17 8.56 -34.19
C VAL A 629 24.80 9.19 -34.37
N LEU A 630 24.74 10.51 -34.22
CA LEU A 630 23.50 11.28 -34.36
C LEU A 630 23.24 11.75 -35.81
N ASP A 631 24.18 11.46 -36.73
CA ASP A 631 24.13 11.90 -38.16
C ASP A 631 24.04 13.40 -38.29
N ILE A 632 24.85 14.13 -37.52
CA ILE A 632 24.91 15.59 -37.47
C ILE A 632 26.35 16.04 -37.86
N GLU A 633 26.50 17.16 -38.53
CA GLU A 633 27.80 17.75 -38.84
C GLU A 633 28.41 18.37 -37.57
N SER A 634 29.67 18.03 -37.27
CA SER A 634 30.41 18.65 -36.16
C SER A 634 30.76 20.11 -36.49
N THR A 635 30.67 20.96 -35.48
CA THR A 635 31.06 22.37 -35.61
C THR A 635 32.57 22.60 -35.43
N ARG A 636 33.30 21.56 -34.93
CA ARG A 636 34.76 21.60 -34.69
C ARG A 636 35.56 21.11 -35.87
N SER A 637 36.77 21.66 -36.03
CA SER A 637 37.73 21.20 -37.02
C SER A 637 38.45 19.91 -36.54
N GLU A 638 38.90 19.08 -37.47
CA GLU A 638 39.59 17.81 -37.13
C GLU A 638 40.96 18.01 -36.44
N ASP A 639 41.55 19.21 -36.55
CA ASP A 639 42.83 19.53 -35.98
C ASP A 639 42.76 20.08 -34.53
N GLU A 640 41.54 20.29 -34.00
CA GLU A 640 41.37 20.77 -32.62
C GLU A 640 41.33 19.63 -31.62
N ASN A 641 41.69 19.94 -30.36
CA ASN A 641 41.57 19.01 -29.28
C ASN A 641 40.15 18.49 -29.13
N LEU A 642 40.01 17.22 -28.81
CA LEU A 642 38.69 16.58 -28.60
C LEU A 642 38.27 16.76 -27.15
N VAL A 643 37.09 17.32 -26.92
CA VAL A 643 36.45 17.26 -25.59
C VAL A 643 35.74 15.92 -25.45
N VAL A 644 36.20 15.13 -24.50
CA VAL A 644 35.73 13.75 -24.30
C VAL A 644 35.13 13.61 -22.91
N VAL A 645 33.84 13.27 -22.88
CA VAL A 645 33.14 12.94 -21.62
C VAL A 645 33.24 11.43 -21.40
N ILE A 646 33.98 11.02 -20.40
CA ILE A 646 34.11 9.60 -20.02
C ILE A 646 32.89 9.18 -19.22
N VAL A 647 32.12 8.27 -19.79
CA VAL A 647 30.92 7.71 -19.16
C VAL A 647 31.15 6.26 -18.79
N LYS A 648 30.49 5.83 -17.69
CA LYS A 648 30.52 4.45 -17.19
C LYS A 648 29.12 3.90 -17.09
N LYS A 649 28.90 2.66 -17.56
CA LYS A 649 27.68 1.88 -17.30
C LYS A 649 28.07 0.47 -16.87
N GLY A 650 27.83 0.15 -15.59
CA GLY A 650 28.36 -1.07 -14.98
C GLY A 650 29.90 -1.05 -15.00
N ASP A 651 30.52 -2.07 -15.55
CA ASP A 651 32.00 -2.18 -15.66
C ASP A 651 32.55 -1.64 -17.00
N LYS A 652 31.69 -1.18 -17.91
CA LYS A 652 32.11 -0.69 -19.24
C LYS A 652 32.22 0.81 -19.23
N MET A 653 33.31 1.32 -19.82
CA MET A 653 33.58 2.74 -20.02
C MET A 653 33.59 3.09 -21.50
N ALA A 654 33.16 4.30 -21.83
CA ALA A 654 33.24 4.86 -23.16
C ALA A 654 33.51 6.37 -23.09
N GLY A 655 34.24 6.90 -24.03
CA GLY A 655 34.46 8.35 -24.19
C GLY A 655 33.49 8.90 -25.26
N LEU A 656 32.62 9.79 -24.85
CA LEU A 656 31.71 10.51 -25.75
C LEU A 656 32.41 11.79 -26.22
N VAL A 657 32.65 11.88 -27.52
CA VAL A 657 33.25 13.09 -28.14
C VAL A 657 32.14 14.06 -28.41
N ILE A 658 32.29 15.28 -27.86
CA ILE A 658 31.34 16.41 -27.98
C ILE A 658 32.03 17.63 -28.61
N ASP A 659 31.23 18.59 -29.06
CA ASP A 659 31.79 19.83 -29.63
C ASP A 659 32.11 20.86 -28.54
N GLU A 660 31.21 21.10 -27.58
CA GLU A 660 31.38 22.12 -26.56
C GLU A 660 30.68 21.72 -25.27
N LEU A 661 31.25 22.17 -24.14
CA LEU A 661 30.69 21.99 -22.79
C LEU A 661 30.00 23.29 -22.36
N ILE A 662 28.71 23.19 -22.00
CA ILE A 662 27.96 24.33 -21.46
C ILE A 662 28.13 24.42 -19.93
N GLY A 663 27.90 23.31 -19.21
CA GLY A 663 27.96 23.24 -17.75
C GLY A 663 26.97 22.26 -17.16
N GLN A 664 26.90 22.25 -15.83
CA GLN A 664 25.96 21.40 -15.11
C GLN A 664 24.64 22.12 -14.92
N GLN A 665 23.55 21.40 -15.09
CA GLN A 665 22.19 21.94 -14.92
C GLN A 665 21.23 20.86 -14.42
N GLU A 666 20.29 21.23 -13.54
CA GLU A 666 19.17 20.39 -13.20
C GLU A 666 18.14 20.42 -14.34
N ILE A 667 17.73 19.27 -14.80
CA ILE A 667 16.74 19.13 -15.87
C ILE A 667 15.60 18.20 -15.45
N VAL A 668 14.41 18.50 -15.96
CA VAL A 668 13.25 17.62 -15.85
C VAL A 668 13.19 16.76 -17.10
N ILE A 669 13.30 15.43 -16.94
CA ILE A 669 13.17 14.50 -18.07
C ILE A 669 11.70 14.25 -18.35
N LYS A 670 11.31 14.45 -19.61
CA LYS A 670 10.01 14.03 -20.15
C LYS A 670 10.20 12.86 -21.12
N SER A 671 9.33 11.86 -21.04
CA SER A 671 9.36 10.73 -21.98
C SER A 671 9.03 11.23 -23.40
N LEU A 672 9.67 10.63 -24.41
CA LEU A 672 9.45 10.98 -25.83
C LEU A 672 8.06 10.55 -26.37
N GLY A 673 7.20 9.96 -25.51
CA GLY A 673 5.88 9.48 -25.90
C GLY A 673 5.92 8.31 -26.90
N LYS A 674 4.74 7.77 -27.22
CA LYS A 674 4.62 6.57 -28.08
C LYS A 674 5.07 6.82 -29.53
N TYR A 675 5.09 8.04 -30.00
CA TYR A 675 5.37 8.38 -31.40
C TYR A 675 6.86 8.47 -31.72
N ILE A 676 7.75 8.75 -30.75
CA ILE A 676 9.19 8.93 -30.95
C ILE A 676 10.02 7.80 -30.33
N LYS A 677 9.40 6.72 -29.90
CA LYS A 677 10.04 5.54 -29.24
C LYS A 677 11.13 4.82 -30.05
N GLN A 678 11.40 5.21 -31.29
CA GLN A 678 12.36 4.51 -32.15
C GLN A 678 13.79 5.09 -32.13
N CYS A 679 14.05 6.16 -31.38
CA CYS A 679 15.41 6.67 -31.28
C CYS A 679 16.23 5.80 -30.31
N LYS A 680 17.26 5.12 -30.82
CA LYS A 680 18.11 4.22 -30.05
C LYS A 680 19.09 4.93 -29.11
N PHE A 681 19.33 6.21 -29.31
CA PHE A 681 20.40 6.98 -28.66
C PHE A 681 19.90 8.03 -27.70
N ILE A 682 18.60 8.34 -27.69
CA ILE A 682 17.99 9.37 -26.85
C ILE A 682 16.91 8.71 -25.97
N SER A 683 17.03 8.85 -24.67
CA SER A 683 16.11 8.23 -23.69
C SER A 683 14.94 9.15 -23.33
N GLY A 684 15.08 10.48 -23.49
CA GLY A 684 14.06 11.44 -23.11
C GLY A 684 14.34 12.83 -23.70
N ALA A 685 13.48 13.78 -23.41
CA ALA A 685 13.65 15.19 -23.75
C ALA A 685 13.48 16.05 -22.51
N THR A 686 14.11 17.24 -22.53
CA THR A 686 13.88 18.28 -21.55
C THR A 686 13.55 19.58 -22.23
N ILE A 687 12.90 20.48 -21.51
CA ILE A 687 12.67 21.86 -21.98
C ILE A 687 13.68 22.72 -21.25
N LEU A 688 14.52 23.38 -22.04
CA LEU A 688 15.42 24.41 -21.55
C LEU A 688 14.67 25.77 -21.68
N GLY A 689 14.65 26.56 -20.63
CA GLY A 689 13.96 27.81 -20.57
C GLY A 689 14.37 28.80 -21.68
#